data_132b2ccfa7ca37d9e7bdf2c98801cf54
#
_entry.id   132b2ccfa7ca37d9e7bdf2c98801cf54
#
_cell.length_a   1.000
_cell.length_b   1.000
_cell.length_c   1.000
_cell.angle_alpha   90.00
_cell.angle_beta   90.00
_cell.angle_gamma   90.00
#
_symmetry.space_group_name_H-M   'P 1'
#
loop_
_entity.id
_entity.type
_entity.pdbx_description
1 polymer ?
#
loop_
_entity_poly.entity_id
_entity_poly.type
_entity_poly.pdbx_seq_one_letter_code
_entity_poly.pdbx_strand_id
1 'polypeptide(L)'
;MPCDLTAQSVPKERRIRHREQTLLSYDPFTADEIWKRIAIPPSPALSVADALKSFTIAPGFRIECVAAEPLVVDPVMFEFDPDGRIWAVEFRGWMIDIKGTGEADPIGQVVVLEDTDGDSVMDKSTVFLDKLVMPRTVQFVEGGVLVAEPPNLWYCQDTDGDLRCDKKKLVGSYGVPGNPEHTENALMPALDNWMYSANADVRHRFIDGKLIEEKTMRRGQWGMSQDDFGRLHYNYENRPLHADLFPSEYLERNKNVSQYRAHPGMNYDVARNAREVFPVRVTPGITLGGNELRDDGTLRTFTIACGPSIYRGDQFPDKYYGGSVIPEAAGNLVRLNNTHTDGVDLEAENAFGEREWVASTDERFRPVCSRTGPDGAVYICDLYRGIIEHVIYMMPYLQHQILSRGLDKPAGLGRIYRIVHEDRPLGSQPRMSDESSPALVNHLSHANGWWRDTAQRLLVERKAVDAVGELRELAREGEKPLGRIHAMWVLEGIGQLDWETVAANFEHKDAMVRAMAIRLSERFLESQRAEVVTRLKEVLSDERPMVRLQLLLTLGEVKGKAAEQMMAAILADRADPVFREAAVSGMAGRELEFLTDLLGEFSWSEKQERQSGVLEILAQGVVHEGEPGRVARLLEIAKPDAAELEWVANAVLRGVLGSQISRSKWPAPIVLSERPAILDSLLASADANWRQQADRLVRIITWPGDTTEREERPVVRELTAVEEKRRVLGKAVYDATCFSCHLEHGRGQPGKVPPLADSDWVNGSPEHLVRIALQGLHGPIEVNGEKWELTMPGLGQSPLLNDERLAGVLTYIRREWGNYGESVEPELVASVRKDTAGRTALWTVEELLYPERAAPQASAPVGDPLDKFRAGLAEGDRERGRVLFHTNIKVRCNACHKVGRFGGGFVGPDLTGVGKRLSQADLLESLIVPSAKIAKGYNTLLIVTDEGKIHSGIVVSENEKETVLALPAGGTVAIASDQIEERVDSSISSMPQMGTAFSAEEIADLVAYLASLKSAEEASE
;
A
#
# COMPACT_ATOMS: atom_id res chain seq x y z
N MET A 1 -6.85 -35.70 -2.74
CA MET A 1 -7.19 -35.39 -4.14
C MET A 1 -6.32 -34.23 -4.54
N PRO A 2 -5.51 -34.30 -5.57
CA PRO A 2 -4.74 -33.14 -6.00
C PRO A 2 -5.71 -32.15 -6.67
N CYS A 3 -5.78 -30.90 -6.16
CA CYS A 3 -6.37 -29.80 -6.89
C CYS A 3 -5.45 -29.49 -8.09
N ASP A 4 -5.96 -29.67 -9.28
CA ASP A 4 -5.36 -29.11 -10.49
C ASP A 4 -5.47 -27.59 -10.43
N LEU A 5 -4.40 -26.95 -9.98
CA LEU A 5 -4.23 -25.51 -10.08
C LEU A 5 -3.81 -25.17 -11.51
N THR A 6 -4.79 -25.04 -12.41
CA THR A 6 -4.55 -24.43 -13.72
C THR A 6 -4.26 -22.93 -13.53
N ALA A 7 -3.18 -22.46 -14.14
CA ALA A 7 -2.82 -21.05 -14.17
C ALA A 7 -4.03 -20.19 -14.59
N GLN A 8 -4.56 -19.39 -13.68
CA GLN A 8 -5.62 -18.46 -14.01
C GLN A 8 -5.01 -17.25 -14.71
N SER A 9 -5.21 -17.16 -16.02
CA SER A 9 -4.90 -15.94 -16.75
C SER A 9 -5.84 -14.82 -16.25
N VAL A 10 -5.25 -13.72 -15.77
CA VAL A 10 -6.01 -12.56 -15.35
C VAL A 10 -6.65 -11.91 -16.57
N PRO A 11 -7.96 -11.73 -16.62
CA PRO A 11 -8.62 -11.06 -17.73
C PRO A 11 -8.07 -9.64 -17.90
N LYS A 12 -7.69 -9.25 -19.13
CA LYS A 12 -7.25 -7.90 -19.52
C LYS A 12 -8.14 -6.79 -18.96
N GLU A 13 -9.40 -7.05 -18.79
CA GLU A 13 -10.46 -6.10 -18.38
C GLU A 13 -10.38 -5.63 -16.93
N ARG A 14 -9.81 -6.43 -15.98
CA ARG A 14 -9.64 -5.97 -14.60
C ARG A 14 -8.59 -4.87 -14.43
N ARG A 15 -7.60 -4.80 -15.32
CA ARG A 15 -6.53 -3.80 -15.29
C ARG A 15 -6.95 -2.44 -15.88
N ILE A 16 -7.96 -2.41 -16.74
CA ILE A 16 -8.41 -1.19 -17.42
C ILE A 16 -9.40 -0.38 -16.56
N ARG A 17 -10.10 -1.00 -15.62
CA ARG A 17 -11.18 -0.39 -14.83
C ARG A 17 -10.75 0.67 -13.82
N HIS A 18 -9.51 0.71 -13.39
CA HIS A 18 -9.00 1.76 -12.50
C HIS A 18 -8.68 3.10 -13.19
N ARG A 19 -8.72 3.13 -14.50
CA ARG A 19 -8.13 4.17 -15.34
C ARG A 19 -8.87 5.51 -15.39
N GLU A 20 -10.17 5.56 -15.10
CA GLU A 20 -11.00 6.73 -15.42
C GLU A 20 -11.33 7.65 -14.25
N GLN A 21 -10.98 7.28 -13.01
CA GLN A 21 -11.50 7.94 -11.83
C GLN A 21 -10.66 9.11 -11.29
N THR A 22 -9.37 9.15 -11.55
CA THR A 22 -8.48 10.17 -10.97
C THR A 22 -8.50 11.51 -11.72
N LEU A 23 -9.16 11.56 -12.88
CA LEU A 23 -9.11 12.72 -13.79
C LEU A 23 -10.05 13.88 -13.44
N LEU A 24 -10.92 13.76 -12.44
CA LEU A 24 -12.08 14.65 -12.28
C LEU A 24 -11.98 15.76 -11.22
N SER A 25 -10.94 15.83 -10.41
CA SER A 25 -10.91 16.77 -9.28
C SER A 25 -9.76 17.78 -9.26
N TYR A 26 -8.97 17.90 -10.33
CA TYR A 26 -7.79 18.75 -10.34
C TYR A 26 -8.00 20.06 -11.11
N ASP A 27 -7.70 21.21 -10.46
CA ASP A 27 -7.57 22.51 -11.13
C ASP A 27 -6.13 22.69 -11.63
N PRO A 28 -5.86 22.57 -12.93
CA PRO A 28 -4.53 22.71 -13.49
C PRO A 28 -3.92 24.12 -13.32
N PHE A 29 -4.75 25.14 -13.04
CA PHE A 29 -4.28 26.53 -12.98
C PHE A 29 -3.52 26.87 -11.69
N THR A 30 -3.77 26.20 -10.58
CA THR A 30 -3.07 26.45 -9.30
C THR A 30 -1.70 25.78 -9.20
N ALA A 31 -1.52 24.60 -9.81
CA ALA A 31 -0.25 23.87 -9.76
C ALA A 31 0.81 24.42 -10.72
N ASP A 32 0.43 25.08 -11.80
CA ASP A 32 1.37 25.68 -12.78
C ASP A 32 1.91 27.04 -12.34
N GLU A 33 1.37 27.70 -11.31
CA GLU A 33 1.80 29.04 -10.89
C GLU A 33 3.28 29.08 -10.48
N ILE A 34 3.79 28.03 -9.86
CA ILE A 34 5.22 27.96 -9.47
C ILE A 34 6.10 27.92 -10.71
N TRP A 35 5.72 27.18 -11.76
CA TRP A 35 6.51 26.99 -12.98
C TRP A 35 6.44 28.19 -13.94
N LYS A 36 5.56 29.14 -13.73
CA LYS A 36 5.62 30.45 -14.39
C LYS A 36 6.77 31.32 -13.90
N ARG A 37 7.26 31.05 -12.68
CA ARG A 37 8.35 31.81 -12.03
C ARG A 37 9.66 31.08 -12.06
N ILE A 38 9.66 29.74 -12.10
CA ILE A 38 10.84 28.88 -12.02
C ILE A 38 10.98 28.11 -13.32
N ALA A 39 12.16 28.24 -13.95
CA ALA A 39 12.47 27.48 -15.15
C ALA A 39 12.72 26.01 -14.84
N ILE A 40 12.03 25.13 -15.55
CA ILE A 40 12.28 23.68 -15.47
C ILE A 40 13.44 23.34 -16.45
N PRO A 41 14.55 22.75 -15.97
CA PRO A 41 15.65 22.33 -16.82
C PRO A 41 15.20 21.24 -17.80
N PRO A 42 15.77 21.18 -19.04
CA PRO A 42 15.56 20.05 -19.96
C PRO A 42 15.97 18.71 -19.31
N SER A 43 15.28 17.64 -19.70
CA SER A 43 15.49 16.28 -19.15
C SER A 43 15.65 15.24 -20.29
N PRO A 44 16.66 15.41 -21.17
CA PRO A 44 16.96 14.39 -22.19
C PRO A 44 17.41 13.09 -21.51
N ALA A 45 17.27 11.95 -22.18
CA ALA A 45 17.93 10.74 -21.76
C ALA A 45 19.46 10.91 -21.92
N LEU A 46 20.22 10.68 -20.86
CA LEU A 46 21.66 10.81 -20.83
C LEU A 46 22.35 9.49 -21.16
N SER A 47 23.53 9.55 -21.79
CA SER A 47 24.43 8.40 -21.81
C SER A 47 24.86 8.03 -20.40
N VAL A 48 25.32 6.79 -20.16
CA VAL A 48 25.87 6.38 -18.85
C VAL A 48 26.96 7.34 -18.37
N ALA A 49 27.89 7.72 -19.26
CA ALA A 49 28.98 8.62 -18.93
C ALA A 49 28.52 10.04 -18.54
N ASP A 50 27.41 10.52 -19.13
CA ASP A 50 26.86 11.84 -18.81
C ASP A 50 25.97 11.78 -17.58
N ALA A 51 25.24 10.68 -17.37
CA ALA A 51 24.48 10.44 -16.15
C ALA A 51 25.39 10.38 -14.90
N LEU A 52 26.56 9.74 -14.99
CA LEU A 52 27.55 9.74 -13.90
C LEU A 52 28.03 11.16 -13.53
N LYS A 53 28.05 12.11 -14.47
CA LYS A 53 28.39 13.52 -14.20
C LYS A 53 27.23 14.32 -13.56
N SER A 54 26.01 13.81 -13.63
CA SER A 54 24.84 14.48 -13.06
C SER A 54 24.71 14.31 -11.55
N PHE A 55 25.48 13.39 -10.94
CA PHE A 55 25.38 13.09 -9.52
C PHE A 55 26.13 14.08 -8.64
N THR A 56 25.50 14.47 -7.57
CA THR A 56 26.11 15.08 -6.39
C THR A 56 26.15 14.03 -5.28
N ILE A 57 27.34 13.70 -4.81
CA ILE A 57 27.59 12.63 -3.87
C ILE A 57 28.23 13.18 -2.61
N ALA A 58 27.89 12.63 -1.44
CA ALA A 58 28.50 13.02 -0.18
C ALA A 58 30.02 12.72 -0.17
N PRO A 59 30.86 13.55 0.52
CA PRO A 59 32.28 13.34 0.58
C PRO A 59 32.67 11.96 1.12
N GLY A 60 33.73 11.40 0.53
CA GLY A 60 34.26 10.07 0.85
C GLY A 60 33.56 8.94 0.11
N PHE A 61 32.57 9.25 -0.75
CA PHE A 61 31.88 8.26 -1.57
C PHE A 61 32.03 8.56 -3.05
N ARG A 62 32.00 7.52 -3.85
CA ARG A 62 31.89 7.57 -5.31
C ARG A 62 30.81 6.64 -5.81
N ILE A 63 30.26 6.95 -6.99
CA ILE A 63 29.25 6.13 -7.68
C ILE A 63 29.86 5.52 -8.94
N GLU A 64 29.54 4.26 -9.18
CA GLU A 64 29.98 3.50 -10.35
C GLU A 64 28.74 2.88 -11.02
N CYS A 65 28.72 2.80 -12.35
CA CYS A 65 27.67 2.07 -13.06
C CYS A 65 28.18 0.65 -13.32
N VAL A 66 27.52 -0.35 -12.72
CA VAL A 66 27.93 -1.76 -12.82
C VAL A 66 27.14 -2.54 -13.86
N ALA A 67 25.97 -2.05 -14.24
CA ALA A 67 25.19 -2.59 -15.36
C ALA A 67 24.32 -1.46 -15.95
N ALA A 68 24.15 -1.49 -17.25
CA ALA A 68 23.30 -0.53 -17.97
C ALA A 68 22.65 -1.19 -19.19
N GLU A 69 21.74 -0.46 -19.80
CA GLU A 69 21.18 -0.86 -21.10
C GLU A 69 22.27 -1.12 -22.16
N PRO A 70 22.20 -2.16 -22.97
CA PRO A 70 21.10 -3.13 -23.12
C PRO A 70 21.19 -4.37 -22.22
N LEU A 71 22.18 -4.48 -21.32
CA LEU A 71 22.36 -5.66 -20.46
C LEU A 71 21.23 -5.81 -19.44
N VAL A 72 20.72 -4.68 -18.95
CA VAL A 72 19.56 -4.59 -18.05
C VAL A 72 18.60 -3.50 -18.52
N VAL A 73 17.31 -3.78 -18.49
CA VAL A 73 16.26 -2.90 -19.04
C VAL A 73 15.09 -2.78 -18.06
N ASP A 74 14.72 -1.55 -17.70
CA ASP A 74 13.61 -1.25 -16.77
C ASP A 74 13.65 -2.08 -15.46
N PRO A 75 14.79 -2.19 -14.77
CA PRO A 75 14.89 -3.00 -13.58
C PRO A 75 14.10 -2.36 -12.41
N VAL A 76 13.40 -3.18 -11.64
CA VAL A 76 12.65 -2.73 -10.44
C VAL A 76 13.19 -3.32 -9.16
N MET A 77 13.85 -4.46 -9.25
CA MET A 77 14.50 -5.10 -8.11
C MET A 77 15.58 -6.04 -8.62
N PHE A 78 16.52 -6.34 -7.76
CA PHE A 78 17.54 -7.36 -8.01
C PHE A 78 17.95 -8.06 -6.72
N GLU A 79 18.50 -9.25 -6.86
CA GLU A 79 19.14 -10.00 -5.77
C GLU A 79 20.47 -10.58 -6.25
N PHE A 80 21.38 -10.84 -5.30
CA PHE A 80 22.64 -11.51 -5.57
C PHE A 80 22.50 -13.00 -5.31
N ASP A 81 22.90 -13.84 -6.26
CA ASP A 81 23.03 -15.26 -6.02
C ASP A 81 24.26 -15.59 -5.15
N PRO A 82 24.41 -16.85 -4.68
CA PRO A 82 25.53 -17.23 -3.80
C PRO A 82 26.91 -17.04 -4.42
N ASP A 83 26.99 -16.82 -5.73
CA ASP A 83 28.26 -16.63 -6.46
C ASP A 83 28.48 -15.16 -6.89
N GLY A 84 27.59 -14.25 -6.45
CA GLY A 84 27.71 -12.81 -6.66
C GLY A 84 27.17 -12.30 -7.98
N ARG A 85 26.52 -13.15 -8.79
CA ARG A 85 25.81 -12.69 -10.00
C ARG A 85 24.57 -11.89 -9.61
N ILE A 86 24.21 -10.89 -10.42
CA ILE A 86 23.02 -10.07 -10.20
C ILE A 86 21.86 -10.68 -10.99
N TRP A 87 20.78 -11.03 -10.27
CA TRP A 87 19.51 -11.45 -10.88
C TRP A 87 18.54 -10.28 -10.83
N ALA A 88 18.27 -9.67 -11.99
CA ALA A 88 17.43 -8.48 -12.10
C ALA A 88 16.04 -8.83 -12.66
N VAL A 89 15.02 -8.24 -12.05
CA VAL A 89 13.62 -8.32 -12.49
C VAL A 89 13.32 -7.10 -13.35
N GLU A 90 12.97 -7.31 -14.59
CA GLU A 90 12.72 -6.29 -15.59
C GLU A 90 11.23 -6.04 -15.81
N PHE A 91 10.80 -4.82 -15.55
CA PHE A 91 9.42 -4.38 -15.54
C PHE A 91 9.00 -3.74 -16.86
N ARG A 92 9.43 -4.34 -17.97
CA ARG A 92 9.41 -3.78 -19.33
C ARG A 92 8.04 -3.27 -19.79
N GLY A 93 6.94 -3.87 -19.32
CA GLY A 93 5.57 -3.47 -19.69
C GLY A 93 5.03 -2.28 -18.92
N TRP A 94 5.70 -1.83 -17.85
CA TRP A 94 5.18 -0.80 -16.98
C TRP A 94 5.31 0.60 -17.60
N MET A 95 4.20 1.32 -17.69
CA MET A 95 4.14 2.72 -18.11
C MET A 95 5.05 3.06 -19.31
N ILE A 96 5.02 2.24 -20.36
CA ILE A 96 5.76 2.51 -21.61
C ILE A 96 5.24 3.75 -22.34
N ASP A 97 4.07 4.22 -21.94
CA ASP A 97 3.45 5.49 -22.28
C ASP A 97 2.56 5.95 -21.12
N ILE A 98 2.04 7.16 -21.18
CA ILE A 98 1.14 7.73 -20.16
C ILE A 98 -0.18 6.95 -19.99
N LYS A 99 -0.46 5.97 -20.86
CA LYS A 99 -1.68 5.15 -20.84
C LYS A 99 -1.46 3.77 -20.23
N GLY A 100 -0.21 3.40 -19.91
CA GLY A 100 0.15 2.06 -19.45
C GLY A 100 -0.21 0.97 -20.44
N THR A 101 -0.01 1.18 -21.73
CA THR A 101 -0.49 0.25 -22.79
C THR A 101 0.20 -1.10 -22.77
N GLY A 102 1.42 -1.22 -22.26
CA GLY A 102 2.21 -2.47 -22.21
C GLY A 102 1.97 -3.36 -20.96
N GLU A 103 1.17 -2.90 -20.01
CA GLU A 103 1.09 -3.55 -18.68
C GLU A 103 0.47 -4.96 -18.69
N ALA A 104 -0.32 -5.28 -19.72
CA ALA A 104 -0.88 -6.61 -19.89
C ALA A 104 -0.05 -7.50 -20.81
N ASP A 105 1.00 -6.97 -21.42
CA ASP A 105 1.81 -7.71 -22.37
C ASP A 105 2.88 -8.54 -21.65
N PRO A 106 3.10 -9.80 -22.06
CA PRO A 106 4.08 -10.67 -21.43
C PRO A 106 5.49 -10.37 -21.96
N ILE A 107 6.01 -9.19 -21.66
CA ILE A 107 7.33 -8.72 -22.11
C ILE A 107 8.34 -8.55 -20.97
N GLY A 108 7.89 -8.74 -19.71
CA GLY A 108 8.78 -8.74 -18.55
C GLY A 108 9.70 -9.96 -18.53
N GLN A 109 10.85 -9.82 -17.86
CA GLN A 109 11.89 -10.84 -17.82
C GLN A 109 12.55 -10.90 -16.44
N VAL A 110 13.21 -12.01 -16.16
CA VAL A 110 14.26 -12.12 -15.15
C VAL A 110 15.57 -12.39 -15.88
N VAL A 111 16.56 -11.56 -15.67
CA VAL A 111 17.88 -11.68 -16.31
C VAL A 111 18.96 -11.92 -15.26
N VAL A 112 19.99 -12.69 -15.65
CA VAL A 112 21.20 -12.92 -14.84
C VAL A 112 22.34 -12.15 -15.48
N LEU A 113 22.95 -11.26 -14.69
CA LEU A 113 24.09 -10.45 -15.10
C LEU A 113 25.36 -11.04 -14.50
N GLU A 114 26.38 -11.20 -15.31
CA GLU A 114 27.66 -11.79 -14.95
C GLU A 114 28.79 -10.79 -15.27
N ASP A 115 29.78 -10.75 -14.40
CA ASP A 115 31.10 -10.14 -14.61
C ASP A 115 32.04 -11.28 -15.04
N THR A 116 32.37 -11.35 -16.32
CA THR A 116 33.15 -12.48 -16.87
C THR A 116 34.64 -12.21 -16.94
N ASP A 117 35.08 -10.95 -16.83
CA ASP A 117 36.48 -10.56 -16.87
C ASP A 117 37.07 -10.13 -15.51
N GLY A 118 36.21 -10.00 -14.47
CA GLY A 118 36.61 -9.77 -13.09
C GLY A 118 36.91 -8.31 -12.76
N ASP A 119 36.38 -7.35 -13.53
CA ASP A 119 36.55 -5.93 -13.30
C ASP A 119 35.46 -5.33 -12.38
N SER A 120 34.55 -6.16 -11.92
CA SER A 120 33.39 -5.83 -11.08
C SER A 120 32.32 -4.99 -11.79
N VAL A 121 32.30 -5.00 -13.13
CA VAL A 121 31.24 -4.48 -13.99
C VAL A 121 30.62 -5.63 -14.76
N MET A 122 29.30 -5.66 -14.88
CA MET A 122 28.61 -6.74 -15.61
C MET A 122 28.79 -6.55 -17.10
N ASP A 123 29.26 -7.60 -17.79
CA ASP A 123 29.53 -7.60 -19.23
C ASP A 123 28.66 -8.61 -20.01
N LYS A 124 27.97 -9.50 -19.31
CA LYS A 124 27.09 -10.51 -19.92
C LYS A 124 25.72 -10.53 -19.25
N SER A 125 24.69 -10.70 -20.06
CA SER A 125 23.31 -10.85 -19.61
C SER A 125 22.70 -12.12 -20.21
N THR A 126 22.15 -12.97 -19.34
CA THR A 126 21.42 -14.19 -19.75
C THR A 126 19.96 -14.06 -19.32
N VAL A 127 19.02 -14.24 -20.25
CA VAL A 127 17.58 -14.27 -19.91
C VAL A 127 17.28 -15.60 -19.24
N PHE A 128 17.01 -15.55 -17.93
CA PHE A 128 16.61 -16.73 -17.16
C PHE A 128 15.15 -17.13 -17.42
N LEU A 129 14.25 -16.17 -17.38
CA LEU A 129 12.82 -16.40 -17.59
C LEU A 129 12.21 -15.22 -18.36
N ASP A 130 11.53 -15.50 -19.46
CA ASP A 130 10.85 -14.50 -20.31
C ASP A 130 9.33 -14.63 -20.26
N LYS A 131 8.67 -13.74 -21.00
CA LYS A 131 7.21 -13.74 -21.20
C LYS A 131 6.43 -13.60 -19.89
N LEU A 132 6.90 -12.76 -19.01
CA LEU A 132 6.24 -12.45 -17.75
C LEU A 132 5.40 -11.17 -17.87
N VAL A 133 4.27 -11.17 -17.19
CA VAL A 133 3.42 -9.99 -17.05
C VAL A 133 3.71 -9.34 -15.71
N MET A 134 4.40 -8.19 -15.73
CA MET A 134 4.67 -7.38 -14.56
C MET A 134 5.32 -8.17 -13.40
N PRO A 135 6.46 -8.86 -13.61
CA PRO A 135 7.14 -9.63 -12.56
C PRO A 135 7.59 -8.72 -11.43
N ARG A 136 7.59 -9.20 -10.17
CA ARG A 136 7.79 -8.38 -8.97
C ARG A 136 9.05 -8.67 -8.20
N THR A 137 9.42 -9.94 -8.12
CA THR A 137 10.54 -10.37 -7.30
C THR A 137 11.11 -11.69 -7.79
N VAL A 138 12.37 -11.90 -7.49
CA VAL A 138 13.09 -13.17 -7.59
C VAL A 138 13.67 -13.47 -6.21
N GLN A 139 13.52 -14.72 -5.73
CA GLN A 139 14.09 -15.14 -4.45
C GLN A 139 14.65 -16.54 -4.57
N PHE A 140 15.89 -16.73 -4.15
CA PHE A 140 16.56 -18.05 -4.13
C PHE A 140 15.97 -18.94 -3.04
N VAL A 141 15.72 -20.19 -3.39
CA VAL A 141 15.23 -21.24 -2.51
C VAL A 141 15.87 -22.58 -2.89
N GLU A 142 15.64 -23.60 -2.06
CA GLU A 142 16.15 -24.96 -2.30
C GLU A 142 15.97 -25.40 -3.75
N GLY A 143 17.10 -25.62 -4.45
CA GLY A 143 17.15 -26.16 -5.81
C GLY A 143 16.62 -25.27 -6.92
N GLY A 144 16.40 -23.97 -6.70
CA GLY A 144 15.95 -23.05 -7.73
C GLY A 144 15.62 -21.65 -7.21
N VAL A 145 14.68 -21.00 -7.88
CA VAL A 145 14.23 -19.63 -7.53
C VAL A 145 12.71 -19.53 -7.55
N LEU A 146 12.17 -18.74 -6.65
CA LEU A 146 10.79 -18.27 -6.73
C LEU A 146 10.75 -16.99 -7.57
N VAL A 147 9.83 -16.92 -8.53
CA VAL A 147 9.58 -15.73 -9.36
C VAL A 147 8.12 -15.33 -9.18
N ALA A 148 7.90 -14.12 -8.70
CA ALA A 148 6.56 -13.59 -8.53
C ALA A 148 6.09 -12.84 -9.78
N GLU A 149 4.99 -13.30 -10.33
CA GLU A 149 4.24 -12.71 -11.43
C GLU A 149 2.76 -12.64 -11.01
N PRO A 150 2.30 -11.58 -10.35
CA PRO A 150 0.96 -11.55 -9.77
C PRO A 150 -0.14 -11.95 -10.76
N PRO A 151 -1.08 -12.86 -10.36
CA PRO A 151 -1.25 -13.44 -9.03
C PRO A 151 -0.44 -14.72 -8.78
N ASN A 152 0.52 -15.07 -9.61
CA ASN A 152 1.21 -16.33 -9.58
C ASN A 152 2.55 -16.23 -8.85
N LEU A 153 2.88 -17.25 -8.06
CA LEU A 153 4.22 -17.50 -7.55
C LEU A 153 4.77 -18.77 -8.21
N TRP A 154 5.81 -18.59 -9.01
CA TRP A 154 6.43 -19.65 -9.78
C TRP A 154 7.69 -20.17 -9.08
N TYR A 155 7.86 -21.47 -9.03
CA TYR A 155 9.13 -22.11 -8.74
C TYR A 155 9.81 -22.49 -10.06
N CYS A 156 11.01 -21.96 -10.27
CA CYS A 156 11.77 -22.07 -11.51
C CYS A 156 13.12 -22.75 -11.23
N GLN A 157 13.53 -23.65 -12.08
CA GLN A 157 14.79 -24.39 -11.96
C GLN A 157 15.58 -24.34 -13.27
N ASP A 158 16.86 -24.07 -13.15
CA ASP A 158 17.90 -24.39 -14.12
C ASP A 158 18.42 -25.76 -13.75
N THR A 159 18.35 -26.74 -14.66
CA THR A 159 18.73 -28.13 -14.38
C THR A 159 20.00 -28.57 -15.06
N ASP A 160 20.54 -27.77 -15.97
CA ASP A 160 21.77 -28.04 -16.70
C ASP A 160 22.89 -27.01 -16.52
N GLY A 161 22.60 -25.91 -15.79
CA GLY A 161 23.57 -24.88 -15.38
C GLY A 161 23.82 -23.81 -16.43
N ASP A 162 22.92 -23.63 -17.41
CA ASP A 162 23.04 -22.61 -18.46
C ASP A 162 22.44 -21.26 -18.12
N LEU A 163 21.95 -21.11 -16.89
CA LEU A 163 21.28 -19.90 -16.34
C LEU A 163 19.95 -19.61 -17.04
N ARG A 164 19.25 -20.64 -17.50
CA ARG A 164 17.91 -20.55 -18.09
C ARG A 164 16.94 -21.45 -17.34
N CYS A 165 15.68 -21.05 -17.32
CA CYS A 165 14.64 -21.81 -16.66
C CYS A 165 14.17 -22.99 -17.52
N ASP A 166 14.55 -24.22 -17.14
CA ASP A 166 14.08 -25.48 -17.79
C ASP A 166 12.72 -25.91 -17.24
N LYS A 167 12.47 -25.70 -15.95
CA LYS A 167 11.26 -26.13 -15.29
C LYS A 167 10.60 -24.98 -14.56
N LYS A 168 9.36 -24.68 -14.93
CA LYS A 168 8.51 -23.68 -14.30
C LYS A 168 7.26 -24.34 -13.71
N LYS A 169 7.04 -24.20 -12.41
CA LYS A 169 5.92 -24.80 -11.68
C LYS A 169 5.20 -23.75 -10.84
N LEU A 170 3.87 -23.67 -10.92
CA LEU A 170 3.07 -22.87 -10.02
C LEU A 170 3.08 -23.49 -8.62
N VAL A 171 3.45 -22.70 -7.59
CA VAL A 171 3.55 -23.19 -6.22
C VAL A 171 2.65 -22.44 -5.24
N GLY A 172 2.15 -21.28 -5.60
CA GLY A 172 1.26 -20.48 -4.76
C GLY A 172 0.72 -19.25 -5.46
N SER A 173 0.00 -18.45 -4.70
CA SER A 173 -0.46 -17.12 -5.10
C SER A 173 0.48 -16.04 -4.57
N TYR A 174 0.62 -14.93 -5.29
CA TYR A 174 1.41 -13.79 -4.85
C TYR A 174 0.79 -12.48 -5.33
N GLY A 175 0.26 -11.71 -4.40
CA GLY A 175 -0.41 -10.47 -4.69
C GLY A 175 -1.75 -10.63 -5.42
N VAL A 176 -2.33 -9.50 -5.76
CA VAL A 176 -3.58 -9.42 -6.52
C VAL A 176 -3.34 -8.61 -7.79
N PRO A 177 -3.93 -9.02 -8.92
CA PRO A 177 -3.86 -8.21 -10.13
C PRO A 177 -4.70 -6.95 -9.99
N GLY A 178 -4.25 -5.85 -10.56
CA GLY A 178 -5.02 -4.61 -10.61
C GLY A 178 -4.14 -3.39 -10.59
N ASN A 179 -3.66 -2.99 -9.43
CA ASN A 179 -2.74 -1.88 -9.30
C ASN A 179 -1.30 -2.39 -9.15
N PRO A 180 -0.45 -2.24 -10.18
CA PRO A 180 0.91 -2.72 -10.10
C PRO A 180 1.77 -1.99 -9.07
N GLU A 181 1.39 -0.82 -8.59
CA GLU A 181 2.11 -0.11 -7.54
C GLU A 181 1.71 -0.54 -6.13
N HIS A 182 0.54 -1.12 -5.94
CA HIS A 182 0.02 -1.49 -4.62
C HIS A 182 -0.29 -2.98 -4.51
N THR A 183 0.59 -3.82 -5.00
CA THR A 183 0.51 -5.27 -4.82
C THR A 183 1.72 -5.80 -4.06
N GLU A 184 1.65 -7.02 -3.62
CA GLU A 184 2.69 -7.74 -2.90
C GLU A 184 4.04 -7.69 -3.62
N ASN A 185 5.14 -7.49 -2.88
CA ASN A 185 6.49 -7.39 -3.44
C ASN A 185 7.56 -7.68 -2.37
N ALA A 186 8.80 -7.77 -2.75
CA ALA A 186 10.01 -8.10 -2.00
C ALA A 186 10.26 -9.60 -1.81
N LEU A 187 9.45 -10.36 -1.09
CA LEU A 187 9.71 -11.76 -0.72
C LEU A 187 11.10 -11.96 -0.07
N MET A 188 11.38 -11.17 0.98
CA MET A 188 12.69 -11.08 1.63
C MET A 188 12.90 -12.21 2.67
N PRO A 189 13.96 -13.01 2.59
CA PRO A 189 14.31 -13.97 3.63
C PRO A 189 14.78 -13.25 4.89
N ALA A 190 14.26 -13.68 6.05
CA ALA A 190 14.57 -13.10 7.35
C ALA A 190 15.35 -14.07 8.25
N LEU A 191 15.92 -13.51 9.34
CA LEU A 191 16.76 -14.23 10.31
C LEU A 191 16.06 -15.48 10.88
N ASP A 192 14.72 -15.45 11.01
CA ASP A 192 13.90 -16.55 11.55
C ASP A 192 13.53 -17.62 10.49
N ASN A 193 14.22 -17.64 9.37
CA ASN A 193 14.02 -18.59 8.26
C ASN A 193 12.65 -18.47 7.55
N TRP A 194 11.91 -17.36 7.74
CA TRP A 194 10.71 -17.02 6.98
C TRP A 194 11.03 -15.99 5.90
N MET A 195 10.22 -15.96 4.85
CA MET A 195 10.23 -14.91 3.82
C MET A 195 9.04 -13.99 4.03
N TYR A 196 9.30 -12.69 4.07
CA TYR A 196 8.31 -11.64 4.27
C TYR A 196 8.17 -10.78 3.02
N SER A 197 6.96 -10.29 2.78
CA SER A 197 6.65 -9.40 1.67
C SER A 197 6.06 -8.09 2.16
N ALA A 198 6.38 -7.00 1.45
CA ALA A 198 5.67 -5.74 1.62
C ALA A 198 4.26 -5.85 1.02
N ASN A 199 3.33 -5.11 1.60
CA ASN A 199 1.92 -5.08 1.18
C ASN A 199 1.20 -6.44 1.26
N ALA A 200 1.66 -7.33 2.14
CA ALA A 200 1.16 -8.68 2.35
C ALA A 200 0.83 -8.96 3.81
N ASP A 201 -0.14 -9.85 4.04
CA ASP A 201 -0.50 -10.39 5.35
C ASP A 201 -0.16 -11.88 5.50
N VAL A 202 0.74 -12.36 4.64
CA VAL A 202 1.23 -13.74 4.61
C VAL A 202 2.76 -13.74 4.59
N ARG A 203 3.37 -14.68 5.34
CA ARG A 203 4.79 -15.01 5.25
C ARG A 203 4.96 -16.43 4.71
N HIS A 204 6.09 -16.69 4.11
CA HIS A 204 6.33 -17.92 3.36
C HIS A 204 7.57 -18.67 3.85
N ARG A 205 7.54 -19.99 3.75
CA ARG A 205 8.72 -20.88 3.75
C ARG A 205 8.65 -21.82 2.56
N PHE A 206 9.78 -22.13 1.98
CA PHE A 206 9.86 -23.13 0.91
C PHE A 206 10.67 -24.32 1.40
N ILE A 207 10.03 -25.48 1.56
CA ILE A 207 10.65 -26.68 2.14
C ILE A 207 10.21 -27.89 1.33
N ASP A 208 11.17 -28.74 0.91
CA ASP A 208 10.92 -29.97 0.14
C ASP A 208 10.05 -29.70 -1.12
N GLY A 209 10.32 -28.60 -1.82
CA GLY A 209 9.61 -28.21 -3.03
C GLY A 209 8.16 -27.76 -2.82
N LYS A 210 7.78 -27.39 -1.60
CA LYS A 210 6.45 -26.92 -1.22
C LYS A 210 6.51 -25.55 -0.57
N LEU A 211 5.58 -24.68 -0.96
CA LEU A 211 5.35 -23.41 -0.29
C LEU A 211 4.49 -23.65 0.96
N ILE A 212 4.95 -23.14 2.09
CA ILE A 212 4.22 -23.10 3.36
C ILE A 212 3.87 -21.64 3.62
N GLU A 213 2.60 -21.38 3.90
CA GLU A 213 2.05 -20.04 4.15
C GLU A 213 1.55 -19.93 5.58
N GLU A 214 1.84 -18.81 6.22
CA GLU A 214 1.34 -18.47 7.53
C GLU A 214 0.93 -17.00 7.57
N LYS A 215 -0.17 -16.68 8.27
CA LYS A 215 -0.62 -15.31 8.43
C LYS A 215 0.35 -14.50 9.26
N THR A 216 0.50 -13.24 8.90
CA THR A 216 1.26 -12.22 9.62
C THR A 216 0.55 -10.87 9.46
N MET A 217 0.98 -9.84 10.18
CA MET A 217 0.42 -8.50 10.00
C MET A 217 0.85 -7.91 8.66
N ARG A 218 -0.10 -7.26 7.96
CA ARG A 218 0.20 -6.52 6.73
C ARG A 218 1.06 -5.31 7.04
N ARG A 219 2.11 -5.11 6.26
CA ARG A 219 3.07 -4.02 6.42
C ARG A 219 3.69 -3.57 5.12
N GLY A 220 4.17 -2.32 5.13
CA GLY A 220 4.95 -1.74 4.04
C GLY A 220 4.19 -1.54 2.74
N GLN A 221 4.87 -0.94 1.78
CA GLN A 221 4.34 -0.70 0.45
C GLN A 221 5.35 -1.09 -0.63
N TRP A 222 6.62 -0.70 -0.46
CA TRP A 222 7.68 -0.89 -1.44
C TRP A 222 8.93 -1.47 -0.82
N GLY A 223 9.21 -2.74 -1.08
CA GLY A 223 10.40 -3.40 -0.59
C GLY A 223 10.44 -3.60 0.92
N MET A 224 11.36 -4.44 1.36
CA MET A 224 11.61 -4.73 2.77
C MET A 224 13.08 -5.01 3.01
N SER A 225 13.50 -4.86 4.26
CA SER A 225 14.82 -5.18 4.75
C SER A 225 14.76 -5.64 6.20
N GLN A 226 15.86 -6.14 6.75
CA GLN A 226 16.01 -6.48 8.16
C GLN A 226 17.31 -5.93 8.74
N ASP A 227 17.33 -5.73 10.05
CA ASP A 227 18.57 -5.49 10.79
C ASP A 227 19.15 -6.81 11.36
N ASP A 228 20.26 -6.71 12.09
CA ASP A 228 20.92 -7.87 12.71
C ASP A 228 20.11 -8.51 13.85
N PHE A 229 19.03 -7.87 14.29
CA PHE A 229 18.03 -8.40 15.22
C PHE A 229 16.93 -9.21 14.53
N GLY A 230 16.87 -9.16 13.19
CA GLY A 230 15.74 -9.68 12.43
C GLY A 230 14.48 -8.82 12.56
N ARG A 231 14.60 -7.54 13.00
CA ARG A 231 13.49 -6.59 12.95
C ARG A 231 13.25 -6.23 11.50
N LEU A 232 11.97 -6.29 11.09
CA LEU A 232 11.56 -5.98 9.72
C LEU A 232 11.49 -4.46 9.54
N HIS A 233 12.13 -3.96 8.49
CA HIS A 233 12.13 -2.55 8.09
C HIS A 233 11.45 -2.40 6.74
N TYR A 234 10.59 -1.40 6.60
CA TYR A 234 9.77 -1.14 5.40
C TYR A 234 9.38 0.34 5.33
N ASN A 235 8.69 0.73 4.28
CA ASN A 235 8.23 2.11 4.09
C ASN A 235 6.77 2.21 3.67
N TYR A 236 6.28 3.44 3.64
CA TYR A 236 5.11 3.89 2.90
C TYR A 236 5.52 5.13 2.11
N GLU A 237 4.83 5.47 1.04
CA GLU A 237 5.18 6.54 0.10
C GLU A 237 5.87 7.77 0.73
N ASN A 238 5.18 8.44 1.65
CA ASN A 238 5.66 9.65 2.32
C ASN A 238 6.25 9.42 3.73
N ARG A 239 6.37 8.15 4.13
CA ARG A 239 6.94 7.71 5.40
C ARG A 239 8.11 6.78 5.10
N PRO A 240 9.32 7.33 5.05
CA PRO A 240 10.46 6.66 4.41
C PRO A 240 10.97 5.43 5.14
N LEU A 241 10.74 5.32 6.46
CA LEU A 241 11.22 4.16 7.22
C LEU A 241 10.33 3.86 8.41
N HIS A 242 9.83 2.63 8.45
CA HIS A 242 9.13 2.01 9.57
C HIS A 242 9.84 0.73 9.98
N ALA A 243 9.56 0.28 11.21
CA ALA A 243 10.04 -1.01 11.70
C ALA A 243 9.00 -1.70 12.60
N ASP A 244 9.07 -3.02 12.66
CA ASP A 244 8.45 -3.80 13.73
C ASP A 244 9.49 -3.99 14.83
N LEU A 245 9.22 -3.48 16.03
CA LEU A 245 10.16 -3.54 17.16
C LEU A 245 10.29 -4.95 17.76
N PHE A 246 9.32 -5.82 17.50
CA PHE A 246 9.31 -7.25 17.83
C PHE A 246 8.43 -8.02 16.83
N PRO A 247 8.52 -9.35 16.72
CA PRO A 247 7.73 -10.13 15.78
C PRO A 247 6.22 -10.01 16.00
N SER A 248 5.46 -9.75 14.93
CA SER A 248 4.01 -9.52 15.00
C SER A 248 3.20 -10.73 15.47
N GLU A 249 3.75 -11.94 15.34
CA GLU A 249 3.14 -13.20 15.78
C GLU A 249 2.80 -13.20 17.27
N TYR A 250 3.57 -12.47 18.07
CA TYR A 250 3.26 -12.29 19.50
C TYR A 250 1.96 -11.51 19.72
N LEU A 251 1.58 -10.59 18.85
CA LEU A 251 0.32 -9.86 18.97
C LEU A 251 -0.87 -10.72 18.55
N GLU A 252 -0.71 -11.50 17.48
CA GLU A 252 -1.79 -12.33 16.93
C GLU A 252 -2.34 -13.38 17.90
N ARG A 253 -1.59 -13.73 18.93
CA ARG A 253 -2.02 -14.67 19.99
C ARG A 253 -3.11 -14.10 20.92
N ASN A 254 -3.31 -12.76 20.96
CA ASN A 254 -4.38 -12.12 21.72
C ASN A 254 -5.26 -11.24 20.84
N LYS A 255 -6.29 -11.83 20.26
CA LYS A 255 -7.24 -11.14 19.40
C LYS A 255 -8.14 -10.14 20.12
N ASN A 256 -8.27 -10.23 21.45
CA ASN A 256 -9.02 -9.25 22.27
C ASN A 256 -8.33 -7.88 22.27
N VAL A 257 -7.06 -7.82 21.87
CA VAL A 257 -6.26 -6.61 21.81
C VAL A 257 -5.83 -6.30 20.37
N SER A 258 -5.30 -7.28 19.63
CA SER A 258 -4.64 -7.08 18.33
C SER A 258 -5.56 -6.51 17.25
N GLN A 259 -6.86 -6.78 17.29
CA GLN A 259 -7.80 -6.37 16.25
C GLN A 259 -8.37 -4.94 16.42
N TYR A 260 -8.14 -4.30 17.55
CA TYR A 260 -8.93 -3.13 17.95
C TYR A 260 -8.14 -1.84 18.17
N ARG A 261 -6.85 -1.83 17.93
CA ARG A 261 -6.01 -0.65 18.21
C ARG A 261 -4.75 -0.60 17.34
N ALA A 262 -4.17 0.59 17.23
CA ALA A 262 -2.83 0.73 16.70
C ALA A 262 -1.80 0.14 17.70
N HIS A 263 -0.77 -0.48 17.16
CA HIS A 263 0.23 -1.20 17.94
C HIS A 263 1.51 -0.37 18.06
N PRO A 264 1.89 0.11 19.26
CA PRO A 264 3.11 0.90 19.44
C PRO A 264 4.40 0.20 19.01
N GLY A 265 4.44 -1.15 19.10
CA GLY A 265 5.58 -1.95 18.67
C GLY A 265 5.60 -2.33 17.20
N MET A 266 4.54 -2.04 16.47
CA MET A 266 4.38 -2.36 15.05
C MET A 266 4.24 -1.09 14.23
N ASN A 267 4.71 -1.15 13.00
CA ASN A 267 4.63 0.01 12.11
C ASN A 267 5.22 1.28 12.75
N TYR A 268 6.28 1.09 13.52
CA TYR A 268 6.93 2.17 14.26
C TYR A 268 7.67 3.11 13.30
N ASP A 269 7.34 4.40 13.34
CA ASP A 269 7.91 5.42 12.45
C ASP A 269 9.33 5.81 12.89
N VAL A 270 10.31 5.12 12.34
CA VAL A 270 11.73 5.30 12.65
C VAL A 270 12.28 6.63 12.15
N ALA A 271 11.77 7.11 11.01
CA ALA A 271 12.24 8.34 10.36
C ALA A 271 11.28 9.53 10.55
N ARG A 272 10.50 9.54 11.63
CA ARG A 272 9.54 10.64 11.92
C ARG A 272 10.15 12.03 11.89
N ASN A 273 11.42 12.16 12.27
CA ASN A 273 12.18 13.40 12.30
C ASN A 273 13.11 13.60 11.08
N ALA A 274 13.11 12.65 10.12
CA ALA A 274 14.00 12.65 8.97
C ALA A 274 13.25 12.63 7.61
N ARG A 275 12.06 13.22 7.56
CA ARG A 275 11.20 13.21 6.35
C ARG A 275 11.57 14.28 5.33
N GLU A 276 12.27 15.34 5.73
CA GLU A 276 12.69 16.42 4.84
C GLU A 276 13.78 15.93 3.88
N VAL A 277 13.67 16.26 2.58
CA VAL A 277 14.63 15.88 1.53
C VAL A 277 15.27 17.11 0.90
N PHE A 278 16.46 16.94 0.33
CA PHE A 278 17.29 18.02 -0.22
C PHE A 278 17.71 17.73 -1.66
N PRO A 279 16.78 17.74 -2.63
CA PRO A 279 17.07 17.54 -4.04
C PRO A 279 17.99 18.62 -4.60
N VAL A 280 18.77 18.28 -5.63
CA VAL A 280 19.67 19.23 -6.33
C VAL A 280 19.04 19.81 -7.59
N ARG A 281 17.77 19.53 -7.83
CA ARG A 281 16.96 20.05 -8.94
C ARG A 281 15.53 20.30 -8.54
N VAL A 282 14.82 21.09 -9.32
CA VAL A 282 13.35 21.26 -9.19
C VAL A 282 12.63 19.97 -9.53
N THR A 283 11.48 19.74 -8.89
CA THR A 283 10.73 18.48 -8.96
C THR A 283 9.33 18.70 -9.56
N PRO A 284 9.23 18.91 -10.89
CA PRO A 284 7.95 19.16 -11.57
C PRO A 284 7.08 17.91 -11.73
N GLY A 285 7.64 16.73 -11.48
CA GLY A 285 6.96 15.44 -11.61
C GLY A 285 6.08 15.05 -10.43
N ILE A 286 5.67 15.99 -9.57
CA ILE A 286 4.84 15.74 -8.39
C ILE A 286 3.50 16.43 -8.54
N THR A 287 2.42 15.71 -8.27
CA THR A 287 1.05 16.24 -8.19
C THR A 287 0.75 16.77 -6.82
N LEU A 288 0.20 17.96 -6.71
CA LEU A 288 0.28 18.66 -5.46
C LEU A 288 -1.01 19.22 -4.92
N GLY A 289 -1.18 18.98 -3.61
CA GLY A 289 -1.99 19.77 -2.73
C GLY A 289 -1.31 21.03 -2.16
N GLY A 290 -0.16 21.48 -2.71
CA GLY A 290 0.43 22.79 -2.45
C GLY A 290 1.52 22.88 -1.36
N ASN A 291 1.82 21.80 -0.62
CA ASN A 291 2.80 21.83 0.47
C ASN A 291 4.04 20.94 0.25
N GLU A 292 4.06 20.14 -0.81
CA GLU A 292 5.14 19.18 -1.08
C GLU A 292 6.38 19.82 -1.71
N LEU A 293 6.26 20.99 -2.34
CA LEU A 293 7.39 21.75 -2.87
C LEU A 293 7.78 22.92 -1.97
N ARG A 294 9.05 23.28 -2.02
CA ARG A 294 9.56 24.55 -1.52
C ARG A 294 9.32 25.67 -2.54
N ASP A 295 9.51 26.91 -2.11
CA ASP A 295 9.35 28.10 -2.98
C ASP A 295 10.29 28.13 -4.18
N ASP A 296 11.39 27.39 -4.13
CA ASP A 296 12.36 27.20 -5.20
C ASP A 296 12.00 26.03 -6.17
N GLY A 297 10.86 25.36 -5.95
CA GLY A 297 10.39 24.25 -6.76
C GLY A 297 11.04 22.90 -6.46
N THR A 298 11.86 22.80 -5.41
CA THR A 298 12.42 21.52 -4.97
C THR A 298 11.47 20.75 -4.07
N LEU A 299 11.49 19.42 -4.10
CA LEU A 299 10.72 18.55 -3.20
C LEU A 299 11.11 18.82 -1.74
N ARG A 300 10.12 18.94 -0.86
CA ARG A 300 10.31 19.24 0.57
C ARG A 300 10.49 17.99 1.41
N THR A 301 9.64 16.98 1.21
CA THR A 301 9.61 15.75 2.01
C THR A 301 9.51 14.54 1.09
N PHE A 302 9.85 13.36 1.61
CA PHE A 302 9.62 12.11 0.88
C PHE A 302 8.20 12.02 0.34
N THR A 303 8.06 11.55 -0.89
CA THR A 303 6.78 11.40 -1.60
C THR A 303 6.67 10.04 -2.28
N ILE A 304 7.76 9.53 -2.85
CA ILE A 304 7.85 8.20 -3.48
C ILE A 304 9.09 7.48 -2.89
N ALA A 305 9.07 7.26 -1.56
CA ALA A 305 10.08 6.43 -0.92
C ALA A 305 9.96 4.98 -1.41
N CYS A 306 11.05 4.43 -1.92
CA CYS A 306 11.10 3.07 -2.48
C CYS A 306 11.95 2.13 -1.62
N GLY A 307 12.03 0.87 -1.98
CA GLY A 307 12.63 -0.26 -1.27
C GLY A 307 13.79 0.06 -0.34
N PRO A 308 13.54 0.27 0.96
CA PRO A 308 14.59 0.60 1.91
C PRO A 308 15.50 -0.60 2.18
N SER A 309 16.79 -0.34 2.42
CA SER A 309 17.69 -1.37 2.94
C SER A 309 18.43 -0.88 4.19
N ILE A 310 18.68 -1.80 5.11
CA ILE A 310 19.58 -1.55 6.25
C ILE A 310 20.97 -1.96 5.84
N TYR A 311 21.91 -1.02 5.91
CA TYR A 311 23.29 -1.26 5.54
C TYR A 311 23.98 -2.14 6.58
N ARG A 312 24.32 -3.36 6.18
CA ARG A 312 25.01 -4.36 6.99
C ARG A 312 26.30 -4.85 6.34
N GLY A 313 26.84 -4.03 5.42
CA GLY A 313 28.10 -4.26 4.73
C GLY A 313 29.32 -3.82 5.56
N ASP A 314 30.51 -4.11 5.05
CA ASP A 314 31.79 -3.80 5.66
C ASP A 314 32.68 -2.87 4.83
N GLN A 315 32.16 -2.39 3.68
CA GLN A 315 32.87 -1.49 2.80
C GLN A 315 32.80 -0.02 3.28
N PHE A 316 31.73 0.38 3.99
CA PHE A 316 31.62 1.71 4.57
C PHE A 316 32.23 1.76 5.98
N PRO A 317 32.67 2.94 6.46
CA PRO A 317 33.04 3.13 7.86
C PRO A 317 31.96 2.67 8.86
N ASP A 318 32.38 2.16 9.99
CA ASP A 318 31.51 1.52 11.01
C ASP A 318 30.36 2.41 11.50
N LYS A 319 30.54 3.74 11.46
CA LYS A 319 29.49 4.71 11.82
C LYS A 319 28.24 4.64 10.94
N TYR A 320 28.32 4.03 9.76
CA TYR A 320 27.19 3.84 8.86
C TYR A 320 26.56 2.45 8.96
N TYR A 321 27.21 1.53 9.72
CA TYR A 321 26.68 0.19 9.93
C TYR A 321 25.33 0.25 10.70
N GLY A 322 24.32 -0.46 10.23
CA GLY A 322 22.95 -0.38 10.76
C GLY A 322 22.16 0.85 10.25
N GLY A 323 22.78 1.72 9.47
CA GLY A 323 22.10 2.85 8.83
C GLY A 323 21.12 2.42 7.76
N SER A 324 20.11 3.24 7.48
CA SER A 324 19.10 2.95 6.46
C SER A 324 19.38 3.70 5.15
N VAL A 325 19.34 2.97 4.04
CA VAL A 325 19.43 3.50 2.68
C VAL A 325 18.03 3.55 2.09
N ILE A 326 17.58 4.73 1.67
CA ILE A 326 16.20 4.95 1.21
C ILE A 326 16.22 5.67 -0.14
N PRO A 327 15.88 4.97 -1.24
CA PRO A 327 15.64 5.60 -2.53
C PRO A 327 14.40 6.49 -2.50
N GLU A 328 14.46 7.68 -3.14
CA GLU A 328 13.34 8.59 -3.37
C GLU A 328 13.27 8.93 -4.85
N ALA A 329 12.39 8.23 -5.54
CA ALA A 329 12.35 8.26 -6.99
C ALA A 329 11.84 9.59 -7.56
N ALA A 330 10.92 10.30 -6.88
CA ALA A 330 10.43 11.60 -7.34
C ALA A 330 11.48 12.69 -7.18
N GLY A 331 12.20 12.68 -6.06
CA GLY A 331 13.26 13.63 -5.74
C GLY A 331 14.59 13.39 -6.45
N ASN A 332 14.74 12.29 -7.21
CA ASN A 332 15.97 11.88 -7.89
C ASN A 332 17.15 11.75 -6.91
N LEU A 333 16.94 11.08 -5.79
CA LEU A 333 17.92 11.01 -4.71
C LEU A 333 17.89 9.68 -3.95
N VAL A 334 18.97 9.41 -3.20
CA VAL A 334 19.04 8.32 -2.24
C VAL A 334 19.55 8.86 -0.92
N ARG A 335 18.79 8.64 0.14
CA ARG A 335 19.11 9.00 1.51
C ARG A 335 19.90 7.90 2.21
N LEU A 336 20.95 8.25 2.92
CA LEU A 336 21.54 7.43 3.98
C LEU A 336 21.25 8.09 5.33
N ASN A 337 20.61 7.36 6.22
CA ASN A 337 20.43 7.78 7.61
C ASN A 337 21.37 7.02 8.53
N ASN A 338 21.81 7.68 9.60
CA ASN A 338 22.26 6.98 10.80
C ASN A 338 21.03 6.54 11.60
N THR A 339 21.04 5.31 12.08
CA THR A 339 19.94 4.77 12.91
C THR A 339 20.46 4.52 14.33
N HIS A 340 19.75 5.06 15.30
CA HIS A 340 20.08 4.96 16.72
C HIS A 340 19.02 4.16 17.47
N THR A 341 19.44 3.46 18.51
CA THR A 341 18.52 2.75 19.42
C THR A 341 18.56 3.41 20.79
N ASP A 342 17.41 3.92 21.26
CA ASP A 342 17.21 4.39 22.62
C ASP A 342 16.24 3.47 23.34
N GLY A 343 16.76 2.64 24.25
CA GLY A 343 15.97 1.60 24.90
C GLY A 343 15.52 0.51 23.93
N VAL A 344 14.28 0.57 23.47
CA VAL A 344 13.70 -0.29 22.41
C VAL A 344 13.30 0.51 21.18
N ASP A 345 13.23 1.83 21.29
CA ASP A 345 12.85 2.75 20.23
C ASP A 345 13.98 2.88 19.20
N LEU A 346 13.59 3.10 17.97
CA LEU A 346 14.49 3.36 16.85
C LEU A 346 14.29 4.78 16.35
N GLU A 347 15.38 5.48 16.10
CA GLU A 347 15.36 6.80 15.48
C GLU A 347 16.38 6.87 14.36
N ALA A 348 15.97 7.44 13.24
CA ALA A 348 16.83 7.71 12.10
C ALA A 348 17.01 9.21 11.90
N GLU A 349 18.24 9.60 11.57
CA GLU A 349 18.58 10.96 11.18
C GLU A 349 19.37 10.96 9.87
N ASN A 350 19.21 12.02 9.07
CA ASN A 350 20.01 12.17 7.85
C ASN A 350 21.51 12.25 8.18
N ALA A 351 22.30 11.30 7.68
CA ALA A 351 23.73 11.21 7.97
C ALA A 351 24.55 12.43 7.49
N PHE A 352 23.98 13.27 6.62
CA PHE A 352 24.68 14.39 5.99
C PHE A 352 24.01 15.76 6.24
N GLY A 353 23.06 15.84 7.17
CA GLY A 353 22.35 17.09 7.52
C GLY A 353 21.45 17.58 6.38
N GLU A 354 21.62 18.83 5.96
CA GLU A 354 20.79 19.47 4.93
C GLU A 354 21.23 19.14 3.49
N ARG A 355 21.64 17.91 3.23
CA ARG A 355 21.93 17.39 1.89
C ARG A 355 21.74 15.90 1.81
N GLU A 356 21.65 15.37 0.61
CA GLU A 356 21.50 13.94 0.40
C GLU A 356 22.85 13.21 0.27
N TRP A 357 22.82 11.91 0.52
CA TRP A 357 23.96 11.03 0.25
C TRP A 357 24.28 10.98 -1.23
N VAL A 358 23.25 10.73 -2.07
CA VAL A 358 23.30 10.76 -3.52
C VAL A 358 22.11 11.55 -4.03
N ALA A 359 22.33 12.53 -4.91
CA ALA A 359 21.28 13.25 -5.61
C ALA A 359 21.71 13.51 -7.05
N SER A 360 20.76 13.52 -7.99
CA SER A 360 21.03 13.72 -9.40
C SER A 360 20.31 14.95 -9.96
N THR A 361 20.95 15.65 -10.89
CA THR A 361 20.30 16.66 -11.72
C THR A 361 19.56 16.06 -12.91
N ASP A 362 19.71 14.75 -13.16
CA ASP A 362 18.96 14.00 -14.17
C ASP A 362 17.59 13.59 -13.63
N GLU A 363 16.51 14.13 -14.20
CA GLU A 363 15.14 13.81 -13.80
C GLU A 363 14.75 12.34 -14.10
N ARG A 364 15.51 11.67 -14.98
CA ARG A 364 15.24 10.27 -15.31
C ARG A 364 15.91 9.28 -14.37
N PHE A 365 16.76 9.75 -13.47
CA PHE A 365 17.27 8.93 -12.38
C PHE A 365 16.12 8.60 -11.41
N ARG A 366 15.67 7.33 -11.43
CA ARG A 366 14.55 6.83 -10.64
C ARG A 366 14.98 5.65 -9.78
N PRO A 367 15.67 5.92 -8.66
CA PRO A 367 16.11 4.86 -7.77
C PRO A 367 14.90 4.22 -7.09
N VAL A 368 14.73 2.91 -7.26
CA VAL A 368 13.53 2.16 -6.78
C VAL A 368 13.85 1.03 -5.82
N CYS A 369 15.11 0.58 -5.75
CA CYS A 369 15.54 -0.48 -4.85
C CYS A 369 16.99 -0.30 -4.47
N SER A 370 17.38 -0.73 -3.29
CA SER A 370 18.78 -0.78 -2.83
C SER A 370 19.09 -2.09 -2.13
N ARG A 371 20.35 -2.56 -2.25
CA ARG A 371 20.85 -3.78 -1.59
C ARG A 371 22.31 -3.62 -1.17
N THR A 372 22.70 -4.24 -0.07
CA THR A 372 24.11 -4.45 0.25
C THR A 372 24.62 -5.62 -0.58
N GLY A 373 25.70 -5.42 -1.33
CA GLY A 373 26.33 -6.45 -2.16
C GLY A 373 27.27 -7.37 -1.38
N PRO A 374 27.72 -8.47 -2.02
CA PRO A 374 28.72 -9.37 -1.45
C PRO A 374 30.07 -8.70 -1.18
N ASP A 375 30.41 -7.67 -1.95
CA ASP A 375 31.61 -6.86 -1.81
C ASP A 375 31.51 -5.79 -0.69
N GLY A 376 30.39 -5.75 0.03
CA GLY A 376 30.11 -4.84 1.14
C GLY A 376 29.63 -3.45 0.73
N ALA A 377 29.61 -3.12 -0.56
CA ALA A 377 29.10 -1.85 -1.08
C ALA A 377 27.57 -1.83 -1.16
N VAL A 378 26.99 -0.67 -1.39
CA VAL A 378 25.54 -0.52 -1.65
C VAL A 378 25.27 -0.41 -3.14
N TYR A 379 24.34 -1.23 -3.62
CA TYR A 379 23.87 -1.18 -5.00
C TYR A 379 22.48 -0.55 -5.07
N ILE A 380 22.24 0.22 -6.14
CA ILE A 380 21.00 0.96 -6.36
C ILE A 380 20.45 0.60 -7.73
N CYS A 381 19.20 0.16 -7.74
CA CYS A 381 18.44 -0.09 -8.95
C CYS A 381 17.82 1.22 -9.44
N ASP A 382 18.16 1.63 -10.65
CA ASP A 382 17.61 2.80 -11.34
C ASP A 382 16.73 2.35 -12.50
N LEU A 383 15.43 2.54 -12.35
CA LEU A 383 14.45 2.28 -13.41
C LEU A 383 14.70 3.15 -14.66
N TYR A 384 15.37 4.26 -14.49
CA TYR A 384 15.75 5.25 -15.50
C TYR A 384 14.62 5.65 -16.45
N ARG A 385 13.57 6.21 -15.91
CA ARG A 385 12.33 6.58 -16.61
C ARG A 385 11.97 8.05 -16.39
N GLY A 386 11.38 8.67 -17.42
CA GLY A 386 10.75 9.98 -17.25
C GLY A 386 9.37 9.89 -16.56
N ILE A 387 8.68 8.75 -16.69
CA ILE A 387 7.42 8.48 -16.00
C ILE A 387 7.73 7.64 -14.76
N ILE A 388 7.24 8.08 -13.59
CA ILE A 388 7.38 7.35 -12.32
C ILE A 388 6.02 7.04 -11.67
N GLU A 389 4.95 7.69 -12.07
CA GLU A 389 3.61 7.46 -11.56
C GLU A 389 2.83 6.51 -12.46
N HIS A 390 2.09 5.59 -11.87
CA HIS A 390 1.18 4.70 -12.60
C HIS A 390 -0.02 5.46 -13.16
N VAL A 391 -0.60 4.94 -14.25
CA VAL A 391 -1.74 5.54 -14.94
C VAL A 391 -2.93 5.83 -14.01
N ILE A 392 -3.11 5.09 -12.93
CA ILE A 392 -4.17 5.30 -11.93
C ILE A 392 -4.01 6.66 -11.24
N TYR A 393 -2.77 7.08 -10.99
CA TYR A 393 -2.42 8.35 -10.32
C TYR A 393 -2.01 9.45 -11.31
N MET A 394 -2.03 9.16 -12.61
CA MET A 394 -1.59 10.06 -13.67
C MET A 394 -2.61 11.19 -13.88
N MET A 395 -2.51 12.24 -13.10
CA MET A 395 -3.36 13.44 -13.21
C MET A 395 -3.04 14.27 -14.46
N PRO A 396 -3.96 15.13 -14.93
CA PRO A 396 -3.75 15.99 -16.12
C PRO A 396 -2.48 16.84 -16.06
N TYR A 397 -2.14 17.36 -14.91
CA TYR A 397 -0.90 18.09 -14.68
C TYR A 397 0.34 17.24 -15.01
N LEU A 398 0.44 16.03 -14.49
CA LEU A 398 1.58 15.13 -14.76
C LEU A 398 1.63 14.75 -16.24
N GLN A 399 0.49 14.47 -16.86
CA GLN A 399 0.42 14.20 -18.29
C GLN A 399 0.99 15.37 -19.10
N HIS A 400 0.62 16.61 -18.72
CA HIS A 400 1.15 17.81 -19.37
C HIS A 400 2.68 17.91 -19.16
N GLN A 401 3.16 17.75 -17.95
CA GLN A 401 4.60 17.79 -17.65
C GLN A 401 5.39 16.73 -18.42
N ILE A 402 4.86 15.52 -18.53
CA ILE A 402 5.48 14.43 -19.26
C ILE A 402 5.52 14.70 -20.77
N LEU A 403 4.36 14.99 -21.37
CA LEU A 403 4.24 15.10 -22.81
C LEU A 403 4.90 16.36 -23.38
N SER A 404 4.74 17.52 -22.71
CA SER A 404 5.32 18.79 -23.16
C SER A 404 6.85 18.78 -23.13
N ARG A 405 7.45 17.92 -22.30
CA ARG A 405 8.91 17.80 -22.14
C ARG A 405 9.48 16.51 -22.74
N GLY A 406 8.64 15.68 -23.38
CA GLY A 406 9.07 14.41 -24.01
C GLY A 406 9.64 13.39 -23.04
N LEU A 407 9.10 13.34 -21.82
CA LEU A 407 9.57 12.42 -20.78
C LEU A 407 9.06 10.98 -20.97
N ASP A 408 8.00 10.80 -21.77
CA ASP A 408 7.45 9.47 -22.10
C ASP A 408 8.42 8.62 -22.94
N LYS A 409 9.43 9.24 -23.53
CA LYS A 409 10.41 8.55 -24.39
C LYS A 409 11.84 9.07 -24.17
N PRO A 410 12.85 8.19 -24.37
CA PRO A 410 12.75 6.75 -24.62
C PRO A 410 12.28 5.98 -23.38
N ALA A 411 11.67 4.81 -23.61
CA ALA A 411 11.47 3.74 -22.64
C ALA A 411 12.49 2.63 -22.93
N GLY A 412 12.61 1.65 -22.04
CA GLY A 412 13.51 0.52 -22.26
C GLY A 412 14.98 0.83 -21.99
N LEU A 413 15.24 1.73 -21.06
CA LEU A 413 16.55 1.98 -20.46
C LEU A 413 16.58 1.37 -19.05
N GLY A 414 17.69 1.42 -18.34
CA GLY A 414 17.79 0.94 -16.97
C GLY A 414 19.24 0.75 -16.54
N ARG A 415 19.51 0.94 -15.25
CA ARG A 415 20.87 0.90 -14.74
C ARG A 415 20.92 0.33 -13.33
N ILE A 416 22.07 -0.24 -12.99
CA ILE A 416 22.41 -0.59 -11.61
C ILE A 416 23.70 0.14 -11.28
N TYR A 417 23.63 0.97 -10.24
CA TYR A 417 24.76 1.69 -9.71
C TYR A 417 25.29 1.05 -8.45
N ARG A 418 26.59 1.20 -8.19
CA ARG A 418 27.26 0.82 -6.94
C ARG A 418 27.83 2.07 -6.28
N ILE A 419 27.59 2.22 -4.98
CA ILE A 419 28.19 3.29 -4.16
C ILE A 419 29.27 2.67 -3.30
N VAL A 420 30.46 3.26 -3.40
CA VAL A 420 31.69 2.78 -2.75
C VAL A 420 32.26 3.90 -1.88
N HIS A 421 32.72 3.56 -0.67
CA HIS A 421 33.50 4.50 0.15
C HIS A 421 34.99 4.45 -0.26
N GLU A 422 35.59 5.62 -0.47
CA GLU A 422 36.95 5.74 -1.04
C GLU A 422 38.06 5.17 -0.15
N ASP A 423 37.83 5.16 1.17
CA ASP A 423 38.87 4.76 2.15
C ASP A 423 38.95 3.23 2.35
N ARG A 424 38.07 2.44 1.78
CA ARG A 424 38.06 0.99 1.96
C ARG A 424 37.98 0.25 0.61
N PRO A 425 38.71 -0.86 0.47
CA PRO A 425 38.60 -1.70 -0.72
C PRO A 425 37.25 -2.41 -0.77
N LEU A 426 36.85 -2.82 -1.94
CA LEU A 426 35.74 -3.76 -2.12
C LEU A 426 36.11 -5.13 -1.55
N GLY A 427 35.13 -5.85 -1.03
CA GLY A 427 35.26 -7.24 -0.60
C GLY A 427 35.49 -8.19 -1.77
N SER A 428 35.75 -9.44 -1.46
CA SER A 428 35.95 -10.50 -2.45
C SER A 428 34.65 -10.94 -3.09
N GLN A 429 34.73 -11.43 -4.33
CA GLN A 429 33.62 -12.09 -4.98
C GLN A 429 33.36 -13.47 -4.34
N PRO A 430 32.10 -13.80 -4.02
CA PRO A 430 31.73 -15.09 -3.42
C PRO A 430 31.73 -16.23 -4.45
N ARG A 431 31.82 -17.46 -3.94
CA ARG A 431 31.56 -18.73 -4.65
C ARG A 431 30.93 -19.75 -3.73
N MET A 432 29.87 -19.34 -3.02
CA MET A 432 29.30 -20.11 -1.92
C MET A 432 28.46 -21.30 -2.41
N SER A 433 28.06 -21.33 -3.66
CA SER A 433 27.28 -22.44 -4.22
C SER A 433 28.04 -23.76 -4.17
N ASP A 434 29.36 -23.75 -4.34
CA ASP A 434 30.22 -24.95 -4.37
C ASP A 434 30.85 -25.25 -2.99
N GLU A 435 30.68 -24.39 -1.99
CA GLU A 435 31.28 -24.59 -0.68
C GLU A 435 30.59 -25.73 0.10
N SER A 436 31.38 -26.49 0.89
CA SER A 436 30.85 -27.50 1.82
C SER A 436 30.11 -26.85 2.99
N SER A 437 29.21 -27.59 3.64
CA SER A 437 28.48 -27.08 4.82
C SER A 437 29.43 -26.59 5.93
N PRO A 438 30.51 -27.29 6.32
CA PRO A 438 31.49 -26.77 7.27
C PRO A 438 32.19 -25.48 6.82
N ALA A 439 32.41 -25.28 5.52
CA ALA A 439 32.98 -24.03 5.02
C ALA A 439 31.98 -22.88 5.15
N LEU A 440 30.70 -23.11 4.84
CA LEU A 440 29.63 -22.13 5.00
C LEU A 440 29.45 -21.68 6.45
N VAL A 441 29.71 -22.54 7.46
CA VAL A 441 29.62 -22.16 8.88
C VAL A 441 30.56 -21.00 9.22
N ASN A 442 31.73 -20.90 8.57
CA ASN A 442 32.66 -19.79 8.81
C ASN A 442 32.08 -18.45 8.38
N HIS A 443 31.24 -18.43 7.34
CA HIS A 443 30.60 -17.20 6.84
C HIS A 443 29.50 -16.69 7.76
N LEU A 444 28.95 -17.48 8.68
CA LEU A 444 27.99 -17.00 9.70
C LEU A 444 28.58 -15.94 10.62
N SER A 445 29.91 -15.84 10.67
CA SER A 445 30.66 -14.83 11.44
C SER A 445 31.24 -13.68 10.59
N HIS A 446 30.88 -13.60 9.31
CA HIS A 446 31.41 -12.57 8.40
C HIS A 446 30.97 -11.17 8.82
N ALA A 447 31.79 -10.13 8.54
CA ALA A 447 31.46 -8.74 8.86
C ALA A 447 30.26 -8.25 8.05
N ASN A 448 30.23 -8.58 6.77
CA ASN A 448 29.13 -8.25 5.87
C ASN A 448 27.92 -9.18 6.09
N GLY A 449 26.72 -8.59 6.32
CA GLY A 449 25.48 -9.31 6.56
C GLY A 449 25.02 -10.17 5.40
N TRP A 450 25.32 -9.78 4.17
CA TRP A 450 24.98 -10.57 2.98
C TRP A 450 25.58 -11.99 3.04
N TRP A 451 26.84 -12.11 3.46
CA TRP A 451 27.51 -13.42 3.61
C TRP A 451 26.87 -14.27 4.71
N ARG A 452 26.51 -13.65 5.85
CA ARG A 452 25.84 -14.36 6.95
C ARG A 452 24.48 -14.90 6.55
N ASP A 453 23.66 -14.05 5.92
CA ASP A 453 22.29 -14.38 5.51
C ASP A 453 22.31 -15.47 4.42
N THR A 454 23.23 -15.35 3.44
CA THR A 454 23.40 -16.33 2.37
C THR A 454 23.88 -17.68 2.91
N ALA A 455 24.86 -17.70 3.83
CA ALA A 455 25.35 -18.91 4.46
C ALA A 455 24.26 -19.60 5.30
N GLN A 456 23.49 -18.83 6.10
CA GLN A 456 22.38 -19.37 6.86
C GLN A 456 21.36 -20.03 5.92
N ARG A 457 20.93 -19.32 4.88
CA ARG A 457 19.98 -19.85 3.89
C ARG A 457 20.48 -21.14 3.26
N LEU A 458 21.71 -21.18 2.75
CA LEU A 458 22.29 -22.38 2.11
C LEU A 458 22.40 -23.56 3.07
N LEU A 459 22.79 -23.31 4.33
CA LEU A 459 22.88 -24.37 5.35
C LEU A 459 21.50 -24.94 5.69
N VAL A 460 20.46 -24.10 5.78
CA VAL A 460 19.10 -24.55 6.04
C VAL A 460 18.52 -25.29 4.85
N GLU A 461 18.68 -24.79 3.63
CA GLU A 461 18.22 -25.42 2.38
C GLU A 461 18.85 -26.80 2.17
N ARG A 462 20.16 -26.93 2.42
CA ARG A 462 20.90 -28.18 2.31
C ARG A 462 20.64 -29.16 3.46
N LYS A 463 19.89 -28.71 4.50
CA LYS A 463 19.69 -29.50 5.75
C LYS A 463 21.03 -29.99 6.31
N ALA A 464 21.99 -29.11 6.50
CA ALA A 464 23.41 -29.34 6.77
C ALA A 464 23.69 -30.10 8.07
N VAL A 465 23.23 -31.35 8.15
CA VAL A 465 23.42 -32.22 9.33
C VAL A 465 24.88 -32.61 9.52
N ASP A 466 25.69 -32.57 8.49
CA ASP A 466 27.13 -32.79 8.48
C ASP A 466 27.92 -31.68 9.17
N ALA A 467 27.33 -30.50 9.37
CA ALA A 467 27.93 -29.35 10.03
C ALA A 467 27.38 -29.08 11.45
N VAL A 468 26.55 -29.96 12.00
CA VAL A 468 25.89 -29.75 13.32
C VAL A 468 26.92 -29.59 14.46
N GLY A 469 28.06 -30.26 14.38
CA GLY A 469 29.15 -30.15 15.37
C GLY A 469 29.70 -28.71 15.42
N GLU A 470 30.12 -28.20 14.28
CA GLU A 470 30.67 -26.87 14.09
C GLU A 470 29.63 -25.76 14.40
N LEU A 471 28.37 -25.99 14.01
CA LEU A 471 27.26 -25.05 14.32
C LEU A 471 27.03 -24.95 15.83
N ARG A 472 27.05 -26.07 16.58
CA ARG A 472 26.91 -26.05 18.03
C ARG A 472 28.11 -25.41 18.71
N GLU A 473 29.33 -25.68 18.25
CA GLU A 473 30.53 -25.03 18.72
C GLU A 473 30.47 -23.53 18.53
N LEU A 474 30.14 -23.06 17.30
CA LEU A 474 29.97 -21.65 16.98
C LEU A 474 28.87 -21.00 17.83
N ALA A 475 27.72 -21.66 17.99
CA ALA A 475 26.61 -21.13 18.79
C ALA A 475 26.95 -20.99 20.27
N ARG A 476 27.77 -21.90 20.85
CA ARG A 476 28.10 -21.92 22.28
C ARG A 476 29.36 -21.10 22.59
N GLU A 477 30.35 -21.09 21.72
CA GLU A 477 31.70 -20.61 22.02
C GLU A 477 32.22 -19.54 21.08
N GLY A 478 31.47 -19.25 19.97
CA GLY A 478 31.90 -18.28 18.97
C GLY A 478 32.13 -16.89 19.59
N GLU A 479 33.23 -16.24 19.19
CA GLU A 479 33.62 -14.91 19.72
C GLU A 479 32.67 -13.79 19.26
N LYS A 480 32.19 -13.89 18.00
CA LYS A 480 31.34 -12.87 17.39
C LYS A 480 29.85 -13.13 17.72
N PRO A 481 29.15 -12.17 18.32
CA PRO A 481 27.74 -12.31 18.68
C PRO A 481 26.84 -12.76 17.51
N LEU A 482 27.03 -12.13 16.35
CA LEU A 482 26.23 -12.45 15.15
C LEU A 482 26.44 -13.88 14.67
N GLY A 483 27.66 -14.41 14.74
CA GLY A 483 27.94 -15.81 14.40
C GLY A 483 27.16 -16.78 15.28
N ARG A 484 27.07 -16.49 16.59
CA ARG A 484 26.27 -17.30 17.53
C ARG A 484 24.78 -17.26 17.17
N ILE A 485 24.25 -16.08 16.86
CA ILE A 485 22.84 -15.89 16.54
C ILE A 485 22.50 -16.66 15.26
N HIS A 486 23.26 -16.48 14.19
CA HIS A 486 23.03 -17.18 12.93
C HIS A 486 23.17 -18.69 13.09
N ALA A 487 24.17 -19.18 13.86
CA ALA A 487 24.33 -20.61 14.12
C ALA A 487 23.12 -21.22 14.87
N MET A 488 22.59 -20.52 15.88
CA MET A 488 21.36 -20.94 16.57
C MET A 488 20.16 -21.02 15.61
N TRP A 489 19.99 -20.04 14.71
CA TRP A 489 18.90 -20.04 13.74
C TRP A 489 19.07 -21.08 12.63
N VAL A 490 20.33 -21.40 12.22
CA VAL A 490 20.58 -22.55 11.34
C VAL A 490 20.18 -23.86 12.01
N LEU A 491 20.63 -24.07 13.24
CA LEU A 491 20.26 -25.26 14.03
C LEU A 491 18.75 -25.40 14.21
N GLU A 492 18.03 -24.28 14.42
CA GLU A 492 16.56 -24.25 14.47
C GLU A 492 15.97 -24.68 13.11
N GLY A 493 16.43 -24.05 12.01
CA GLY A 493 15.92 -24.30 10.66
C GLY A 493 16.11 -25.73 10.18
N ILE A 494 17.19 -26.40 10.60
CA ILE A 494 17.46 -27.83 10.27
C ILE A 494 16.93 -28.81 11.33
N GLY A 495 16.24 -28.32 12.39
CA GLY A 495 15.67 -29.14 13.45
C GLY A 495 16.70 -29.81 14.39
N GLN A 496 17.90 -29.23 14.52
CA GLN A 496 19.01 -29.76 15.33
C GLN A 496 19.39 -28.87 16.53
N LEU A 497 18.58 -27.84 16.82
CA LEU A 497 18.77 -27.00 18.00
C LEU A 497 18.50 -27.82 19.27
N ASP A 498 19.44 -27.79 20.21
CA ASP A 498 19.29 -28.40 21.51
C ASP A 498 19.24 -27.36 22.64
N TRP A 499 18.73 -27.78 23.81
CA TRP A 499 18.57 -26.92 24.96
C TRP A 499 19.91 -26.40 25.54
N GLU A 500 20.92 -27.23 25.53
CA GLU A 500 22.25 -26.85 26.04
C GLU A 500 22.83 -25.70 25.21
N THR A 501 22.63 -25.72 23.92
CA THR A 501 23.05 -24.65 23.03
C THR A 501 22.31 -23.34 23.31
N VAL A 502 21.01 -23.39 23.54
CA VAL A 502 20.22 -22.19 23.89
C VAL A 502 20.60 -21.69 25.28
N ALA A 503 20.67 -22.59 26.28
CA ALA A 503 20.96 -22.24 27.67
C ALA A 503 22.33 -21.58 27.83
N ALA A 504 23.35 -22.01 27.09
CA ALA A 504 24.70 -21.42 27.12
C ALA A 504 24.75 -19.93 26.75
N ASN A 505 23.68 -19.40 26.13
CA ASN A 505 23.63 -18.02 25.63
C ASN A 505 22.83 -17.05 26.53
N PHE A 506 22.19 -17.54 27.60
CA PHE A 506 21.41 -16.67 28.51
C PHE A 506 22.26 -15.66 29.28
N GLU A 507 23.54 -16.00 29.57
CA GLU A 507 24.47 -15.14 30.31
C GLU A 507 25.51 -14.46 29.41
N HIS A 508 25.31 -14.50 28.07
CA HIS A 508 26.27 -13.91 27.16
C HIS A 508 26.38 -12.40 27.38
N LYS A 509 27.56 -11.82 27.24
CA LYS A 509 27.82 -10.39 27.46
C LYS A 509 27.01 -9.48 26.48
N ASP A 510 26.75 -9.97 25.27
CA ASP A 510 25.98 -9.25 24.28
C ASP A 510 24.47 -9.46 24.52
N ALA A 511 23.73 -8.36 24.60
CA ALA A 511 22.29 -8.37 24.87
C ALA A 511 21.46 -9.00 23.74
N MET A 512 21.93 -8.87 22.49
CA MET A 512 21.27 -9.44 21.33
C MET A 512 21.29 -10.98 21.39
N VAL A 513 22.44 -11.54 21.77
CA VAL A 513 22.56 -13.00 21.96
C VAL A 513 21.62 -13.50 23.05
N ARG A 514 21.55 -12.77 24.20
CA ARG A 514 20.63 -13.13 25.29
C ARG A 514 19.16 -13.08 24.84
N ALA A 515 18.77 -12.01 24.15
CA ALA A 515 17.40 -11.88 23.64
C ALA A 515 17.03 -13.01 22.67
N MET A 516 17.95 -13.41 21.77
CA MET A 516 17.71 -14.52 20.84
C MET A 516 17.64 -15.87 21.57
N ALA A 517 18.50 -16.10 22.60
CA ALA A 517 18.41 -17.29 23.44
C ALA A 517 17.05 -17.39 24.14
N ILE A 518 16.55 -16.27 24.69
CA ILE A 518 15.23 -16.20 25.30
C ILE A 518 14.13 -16.54 24.26
N ARG A 519 14.16 -15.98 23.07
CA ARG A 519 13.20 -16.28 22.00
C ARG A 519 13.25 -17.76 21.60
N LEU A 520 14.42 -18.30 21.35
CA LEU A 520 14.60 -19.69 20.94
C LEU A 520 14.28 -20.69 22.06
N SER A 521 14.31 -20.27 23.34
CA SER A 521 13.94 -21.14 24.49
C SER A 521 12.45 -21.56 24.43
N GLU A 522 11.61 -20.82 23.72
CA GLU A 522 10.19 -21.13 23.53
C GLU A 522 9.99 -22.51 22.88
N ARG A 523 10.93 -22.96 22.04
CA ARG A 523 10.91 -24.30 21.41
C ARG A 523 10.98 -25.45 22.42
N PHE A 524 11.43 -25.16 23.64
CA PHE A 524 11.64 -26.16 24.73
C PHE A 524 10.58 -26.07 25.83
N LEU A 525 9.56 -25.22 25.71
CA LEU A 525 8.50 -25.07 26.70
C LEU A 525 7.66 -26.33 26.92
N GLU A 526 7.52 -27.19 25.90
CA GLU A 526 6.81 -28.47 26.04
C GLU A 526 7.68 -29.56 26.70
N SER A 527 8.97 -29.61 26.33
CA SER A 527 9.86 -30.70 26.74
C SER A 527 10.67 -30.42 28.01
N GLN A 528 11.04 -29.16 28.28
CA GLN A 528 11.96 -28.76 29.36
C GLN A 528 11.50 -27.51 30.13
N ARG A 529 10.20 -27.39 30.34
CA ARG A 529 9.56 -26.19 30.92
C ARG A 529 10.20 -25.69 32.21
N ALA A 530 10.56 -26.59 33.11
CA ALA A 530 11.11 -26.22 34.43
C ALA A 530 12.47 -25.52 34.30
N GLU A 531 13.32 -26.04 33.45
CA GLU A 531 14.65 -25.49 33.15
C GLU A 531 14.54 -24.15 32.44
N VAL A 532 13.66 -24.05 31.40
CA VAL A 532 13.39 -22.79 30.70
C VAL A 532 12.93 -21.71 31.68
N VAL A 533 11.94 -21.99 32.54
CA VAL A 533 11.42 -21.01 33.52
C VAL A 533 12.50 -20.60 34.52
N THR A 534 13.37 -21.50 34.92
CA THR A 534 14.50 -21.19 35.82
C THR A 534 15.45 -20.19 35.13
N ARG A 535 15.82 -20.43 33.88
CA ARG A 535 16.70 -19.50 33.14
C ARG A 535 16.04 -18.16 32.84
N LEU A 536 14.74 -18.14 32.54
CA LEU A 536 14.01 -16.88 32.36
C LEU A 536 13.99 -16.04 33.64
N LYS A 537 13.90 -16.67 34.80
CA LYS A 537 13.95 -15.97 36.10
C LYS A 537 15.32 -15.33 36.37
N GLU A 538 16.42 -15.96 35.93
CA GLU A 538 17.79 -15.45 36.14
C GLU A 538 18.01 -14.13 35.34
N VAL A 539 17.36 -13.95 34.21
CA VAL A 539 17.47 -12.75 33.37
C VAL A 539 16.39 -11.68 33.64
N LEU A 540 15.59 -11.86 34.69
CA LEU A 540 14.52 -10.92 35.05
C LEU A 540 15.02 -9.50 35.32
N SER A 541 16.21 -9.35 35.89
CA SER A 541 16.82 -8.07 36.21
C SER A 541 17.83 -7.59 35.16
N ASP A 542 17.78 -8.11 33.95
CA ASP A 542 18.69 -7.65 32.88
C ASP A 542 18.54 -6.14 32.65
N GLU A 543 19.66 -5.45 32.59
CA GLU A 543 19.68 -3.98 32.46
C GLU A 543 19.25 -3.49 31.07
N ARG A 544 19.32 -4.37 30.05
CA ARG A 544 19.04 -3.99 28.67
C ARG A 544 17.53 -4.11 28.34
N PRO A 545 16.87 -3.01 27.96
CA PRO A 545 15.43 -3.00 27.67
C PRO A 545 14.99 -4.03 26.65
N MET A 546 15.79 -4.26 25.60
CA MET A 546 15.48 -5.24 24.55
C MET A 546 15.44 -6.68 25.07
N VAL A 547 16.31 -7.03 26.06
CA VAL A 547 16.28 -8.37 26.67
C VAL A 547 15.00 -8.54 27.49
N ARG A 548 14.64 -7.51 28.28
CA ARG A 548 13.39 -7.52 29.06
C ARG A 548 12.14 -7.51 28.20
N LEU A 549 12.18 -6.83 27.04
CA LEU A 549 11.07 -6.88 26.09
C LEU A 549 10.88 -8.30 25.55
N GLN A 550 11.95 -8.95 25.09
CA GLN A 550 11.87 -10.33 24.62
C GLN A 550 11.45 -11.29 25.74
N LEU A 551 11.96 -11.09 26.97
CA LEU A 551 11.54 -11.87 28.14
C LEU A 551 10.02 -11.75 28.35
N LEU A 552 9.47 -10.53 28.26
CA LEU A 552 8.05 -10.27 28.45
C LEU A 552 7.19 -10.99 27.40
N LEU A 553 7.64 -10.97 26.15
CA LEU A 553 6.99 -11.69 25.04
C LEU A 553 7.00 -13.20 25.27
N THR A 554 8.16 -13.75 25.65
CA THR A 554 8.34 -15.19 25.93
C THR A 554 7.57 -15.65 27.17
N LEU A 555 7.46 -14.83 28.22
CA LEU A 555 6.65 -15.12 29.41
C LEU A 555 5.15 -15.27 29.04
N GLY A 556 4.67 -14.60 28.02
CA GLY A 556 3.34 -14.79 27.48
C GLY A 556 3.08 -16.22 26.95
N GLU A 557 4.12 -16.90 26.43
CA GLU A 557 4.07 -18.31 26.02
C GLU A 557 4.16 -19.27 27.22
N VAL A 558 4.91 -18.88 28.23
CA VAL A 558 5.07 -19.71 29.45
C VAL A 558 3.74 -19.95 30.16
N LYS A 559 2.88 -18.95 30.31
CA LYS A 559 1.59 -18.99 31.01
C LYS A 559 1.68 -19.46 32.51
N GLY A 560 0.78 -18.94 33.34
CA GLY A 560 0.64 -19.29 34.75
C GLY A 560 1.29 -18.31 35.71
N LYS A 561 0.97 -18.43 36.99
CA LYS A 561 1.28 -17.48 38.08
C LYS A 561 2.76 -17.06 38.17
N ALA A 562 3.68 -17.99 38.01
CA ALA A 562 5.12 -17.65 38.08
C ALA A 562 5.53 -16.72 36.92
N ALA A 563 4.99 -16.92 35.71
CA ALA A 563 5.24 -16.04 34.57
C ALA A 563 4.58 -14.67 34.79
N GLU A 564 3.33 -14.65 35.24
CA GLU A 564 2.59 -13.42 35.56
C GLU A 564 3.29 -12.57 36.63
N GLN A 565 3.84 -13.20 37.67
CA GLN A 565 4.63 -12.53 38.70
C GLN A 565 5.91 -11.88 38.10
N MET A 566 6.61 -12.58 37.21
CA MET A 566 7.77 -12.02 36.51
C MET A 566 7.37 -10.85 35.57
N MET A 567 6.25 -10.97 34.85
CA MET A 567 5.73 -9.91 34.03
C MET A 567 5.35 -8.68 34.85
N ALA A 568 4.66 -8.87 35.99
CA ALA A 568 4.31 -7.79 36.91
C ALA A 568 5.56 -7.05 37.43
N ALA A 569 6.63 -7.79 37.78
CA ALA A 569 7.88 -7.20 38.20
C ALA A 569 8.55 -6.34 37.10
N ILE A 570 8.53 -6.80 35.83
CA ILE A 570 9.05 -6.01 34.72
C ILE A 570 8.22 -4.75 34.50
N LEU A 571 6.88 -4.87 34.54
CA LEU A 571 5.95 -3.77 34.32
C LEU A 571 5.95 -2.74 35.46
N ALA A 572 6.30 -3.15 36.69
CA ALA A 572 6.46 -2.23 37.81
C ALA A 572 7.64 -1.26 37.58
N ASP A 573 8.72 -1.74 36.97
CA ASP A 573 9.86 -0.92 36.63
C ASP A 573 9.72 -0.19 35.29
N ARG A 574 9.16 -0.89 34.29
CA ARG A 574 9.03 -0.35 32.92
C ARG A 574 7.70 -0.74 32.29
N ALA A 575 6.83 0.25 32.09
CA ALA A 575 5.52 0.08 31.48
C ALA A 575 5.25 1.16 30.41
N ASP A 576 6.24 1.42 29.54
CA ASP A 576 6.02 2.22 28.32
C ASP A 576 5.07 1.50 27.34
N PRO A 577 4.54 2.17 26.34
CA PRO A 577 3.51 1.59 25.45
C PRO A 577 3.89 0.25 24.82
N VAL A 578 5.16 0.06 24.42
CA VAL A 578 5.65 -1.18 23.79
C VAL A 578 5.68 -2.35 24.78
N PHE A 579 6.14 -2.09 26.02
CA PHE A 579 6.18 -3.12 27.09
C PHE A 579 4.78 -3.53 27.55
N ARG A 580 3.85 -2.57 27.66
CA ARG A 580 2.44 -2.87 27.98
C ARG A 580 1.82 -3.80 26.94
N GLU A 581 2.04 -3.50 25.68
CA GLU A 581 1.53 -4.30 24.59
C GLU A 581 2.12 -5.71 24.57
N ALA A 582 3.44 -5.84 24.74
CA ALA A 582 4.12 -7.12 24.83
C ALA A 582 3.58 -7.99 25.96
N ALA A 583 3.32 -7.42 27.13
CA ALA A 583 2.73 -8.14 28.25
C ALA A 583 1.31 -8.61 27.97
N VAL A 584 0.44 -7.70 27.52
CA VAL A 584 -0.97 -7.99 27.32
C VAL A 584 -1.19 -8.94 26.14
N SER A 585 -0.30 -8.96 25.17
CA SER A 585 -0.35 -9.91 24.06
C SER A 585 -0.37 -11.37 24.52
N GLY A 586 0.26 -11.69 25.65
CA GLY A 586 0.28 -13.03 26.25
C GLY A 586 -0.91 -13.35 27.18
N MET A 587 -1.89 -12.44 27.32
CA MET A 587 -2.94 -12.54 28.34
C MET A 587 -4.30 -12.99 27.80
N ALA A 588 -4.41 -13.46 26.58
CA ALA A 588 -5.66 -13.85 25.96
C ALA A 588 -6.53 -14.72 26.89
N GLY A 589 -7.75 -14.23 27.19
CA GLY A 589 -8.72 -14.88 28.12
C GLY A 589 -8.32 -14.88 29.60
N ARG A 590 -7.23 -14.17 29.98
CA ARG A 590 -6.74 -14.04 31.37
C ARG A 590 -6.55 -12.57 31.79
N GLU A 591 -7.02 -11.64 30.99
CA GLU A 591 -6.84 -10.20 31.21
C GLU A 591 -7.41 -9.76 32.56
N LEU A 592 -8.60 -10.25 32.95
CA LEU A 592 -9.25 -9.90 34.22
C LEU A 592 -8.48 -10.48 35.44
N GLU A 593 -8.05 -11.73 35.35
CA GLU A 593 -7.29 -12.41 36.41
C GLU A 593 -5.97 -11.69 36.62
N PHE A 594 -5.24 -11.40 35.53
CA PHE A 594 -3.95 -10.69 35.65
C PHE A 594 -4.15 -9.26 36.20
N LEU A 595 -5.19 -8.53 35.78
CA LEU A 595 -5.52 -7.23 36.33
C LEU A 595 -5.80 -7.30 37.84
N THR A 596 -6.57 -8.30 38.26
CA THR A 596 -6.89 -8.53 39.67
C THR A 596 -5.64 -8.85 40.51
N ASP A 597 -4.75 -9.68 39.97
CA ASP A 597 -3.49 -10.06 40.59
C ASP A 597 -2.51 -8.88 40.72
N LEU A 598 -2.45 -8.01 39.71
CA LEU A 598 -1.65 -6.76 39.74
C LEU A 598 -2.06 -5.89 40.94
N LEU A 599 -3.36 -5.77 41.21
CA LEU A 599 -3.89 -4.94 42.31
C LEU A 599 -3.80 -5.64 43.68
N GLY A 600 -3.98 -6.94 43.71
CA GLY A 600 -4.00 -7.74 44.96
C GLY A 600 -2.64 -8.33 45.31
N GLU A 601 -2.27 -9.41 44.64
CA GLU A 601 -1.09 -10.22 44.95
C GLU A 601 0.24 -9.49 44.70
N PHE A 602 0.28 -8.67 43.60
CA PHE A 602 1.48 -7.95 43.21
C PHE A 602 1.55 -6.51 43.72
N SER A 603 0.57 -6.11 44.53
CA SER A 603 0.53 -4.88 45.34
C SER A 603 0.75 -3.57 44.55
N TRP A 604 0.13 -3.43 43.38
CA TRP A 604 0.13 -2.16 42.63
C TRP A 604 -0.82 -1.15 43.31
N SER A 605 -0.52 -0.69 44.50
CA SER A 605 -1.37 0.23 45.27
C SER A 605 -1.00 1.69 45.12
N GLU A 606 0.23 2.00 44.74
CA GLU A 606 0.68 3.39 44.55
C GLU A 606 0.48 3.86 43.12
N LYS A 607 -0.06 5.06 42.97
CA LYS A 607 -0.33 5.69 41.67
C LYS A 607 0.96 5.93 40.88
N GLN A 608 1.10 5.23 39.77
CA GLN A 608 2.06 5.57 38.72
C GLN A 608 1.33 5.65 37.37
N GLU A 609 1.54 6.71 36.61
CA GLU A 609 0.89 6.93 35.31
C GLU A 609 1.17 5.76 34.35
N ARG A 610 2.36 5.17 34.43
CA ARG A 610 2.77 4.00 33.64
C ARG A 610 1.90 2.78 33.90
N GLN A 611 1.55 2.51 35.16
CA GLN A 611 0.71 1.38 35.56
C GLN A 611 -0.74 1.56 35.10
N SER A 612 -1.25 2.78 35.10
CA SER A 612 -2.60 3.10 34.60
C SER A 612 -2.83 2.59 33.18
N GLY A 613 -1.86 2.73 32.29
CA GLY A 613 -1.99 2.26 30.91
C GLY A 613 -2.01 0.73 30.76
N VAL A 614 -1.41 -0.03 31.69
CA VAL A 614 -1.54 -1.50 31.70
C VAL A 614 -2.96 -1.91 32.05
N LEU A 615 -3.54 -1.32 33.14
CA LEU A 615 -4.90 -1.60 33.56
C LEU A 615 -5.92 -1.23 32.47
N GLU A 616 -5.69 -0.12 31.79
CA GLU A 616 -6.52 0.35 30.67
C GLU A 616 -6.58 -0.67 29.53
N ILE A 617 -5.43 -1.20 29.09
CA ILE A 617 -5.39 -2.18 27.98
C ILE A 617 -6.00 -3.51 28.42
N LEU A 618 -5.75 -3.97 29.64
CA LEU A 618 -6.35 -5.20 30.17
C LEU A 618 -7.87 -5.07 30.26
N ALA A 619 -8.36 -3.94 30.80
CA ALA A 619 -9.80 -3.68 30.87
C ALA A 619 -10.45 -3.64 29.46
N GLN A 620 -9.77 -3.05 28.49
CA GLN A 620 -10.22 -3.06 27.09
C GLN A 620 -10.32 -4.50 26.55
N GLY A 621 -9.34 -5.35 26.82
CA GLY A 621 -9.35 -6.76 26.42
C GLY A 621 -10.55 -7.53 27.00
N VAL A 622 -10.85 -7.35 28.30
CA VAL A 622 -12.02 -7.96 28.96
C VAL A 622 -13.34 -7.56 28.30
N VAL A 623 -13.49 -6.28 27.91
CA VAL A 623 -14.71 -5.82 27.22
C VAL A 623 -14.79 -6.37 25.80
N HIS A 624 -13.67 -6.51 25.11
CA HIS A 624 -13.65 -7.08 23.75
C HIS A 624 -13.94 -8.60 23.74
N GLU A 625 -13.55 -9.30 24.80
CA GLU A 625 -13.97 -10.70 25.02
C GLU A 625 -15.49 -10.81 25.11
N GLY A 626 -16.15 -9.82 25.73
CA GLY A 626 -17.62 -9.68 25.75
C GLY A 626 -18.33 -10.64 26.71
N GLU A 627 -17.63 -11.32 27.61
CA GLU A 627 -18.20 -12.25 28.59
C GLU A 627 -18.88 -11.48 29.75
N PRO A 628 -20.22 -11.54 29.91
CA PRO A 628 -20.96 -10.68 30.84
C PRO A 628 -20.47 -10.76 32.30
N GLY A 629 -20.18 -11.98 32.79
CA GLY A 629 -19.72 -12.18 34.15
C GLY A 629 -18.35 -11.56 34.42
N ARG A 630 -17.45 -11.58 33.44
CA ARG A 630 -16.11 -10.97 33.54
C ARG A 630 -16.20 -9.44 33.49
N VAL A 631 -17.05 -8.90 32.62
CA VAL A 631 -17.32 -7.46 32.55
C VAL A 631 -17.95 -6.95 33.85
N ALA A 632 -18.92 -7.66 34.43
CA ALA A 632 -19.50 -7.31 35.74
C ALA A 632 -18.42 -7.21 36.84
N ARG A 633 -17.55 -8.20 36.94
CA ARG A 633 -16.42 -8.21 37.92
C ARG A 633 -15.43 -7.07 37.63
N LEU A 634 -15.14 -6.77 36.37
CA LEU A 634 -14.28 -5.63 36.00
C LEU A 634 -14.87 -4.30 36.49
N LEU A 635 -16.21 -4.12 36.35
CA LEU A 635 -16.92 -2.92 36.82
C LEU A 635 -16.97 -2.80 38.34
N GLU A 636 -16.90 -3.91 39.08
CA GLU A 636 -16.76 -3.88 40.54
C GLU A 636 -15.40 -3.34 40.97
N ILE A 637 -14.31 -3.70 40.26
CA ILE A 637 -12.96 -3.17 40.48
C ILE A 637 -12.89 -1.66 40.22
N ALA A 638 -13.71 -1.18 39.28
CA ALA A 638 -13.76 0.24 38.90
C ALA A 638 -14.51 1.15 39.88
N LYS A 639 -15.02 0.63 41.02
CA LYS A 639 -15.68 1.47 42.03
C LYS A 639 -14.68 2.35 42.76
N PRO A 640 -14.91 3.66 42.84
CA PRO A 640 -14.04 4.59 43.55
C PRO A 640 -14.31 4.60 45.08
N ASP A 641 -14.30 3.44 45.73
CA ASP A 641 -14.68 3.33 47.15
C ASP A 641 -13.66 3.89 48.15
N ALA A 642 -12.44 4.19 47.67
CA ALA A 642 -11.39 4.85 48.43
C ALA A 642 -10.62 5.84 47.54
N ALA A 643 -10.31 7.01 48.09
CA ALA A 643 -9.55 8.03 47.35
C ALA A 643 -8.19 7.52 46.86
N GLU A 644 -7.60 6.57 47.56
CA GLU A 644 -6.35 5.93 47.18
C GLU A 644 -6.44 5.07 45.93
N LEU A 645 -7.64 4.58 45.54
CA LEU A 645 -7.89 3.74 44.38
C LEU A 645 -8.59 4.45 43.24
N GLU A 646 -8.81 5.75 43.32
CA GLU A 646 -9.46 6.56 42.27
C GLU A 646 -8.73 6.45 40.94
N TRP A 647 -7.39 6.35 40.93
CA TRP A 647 -6.60 6.18 39.73
C TRP A 647 -6.86 4.82 39.05
N VAL A 648 -7.13 3.75 39.82
CA VAL A 648 -7.49 2.42 39.29
C VAL A 648 -8.85 2.49 38.62
N ALA A 649 -9.85 3.08 39.29
CA ALA A 649 -11.18 3.28 38.73
C ALA A 649 -11.12 4.06 37.40
N ASN A 650 -10.36 5.15 37.37
CA ASN A 650 -10.13 5.95 36.17
C ASN A 650 -9.45 5.17 35.05
N ALA A 651 -8.44 4.34 35.35
CA ALA A 651 -7.73 3.56 34.34
C ALA A 651 -8.65 2.47 33.75
N VAL A 652 -9.35 1.73 34.61
CA VAL A 652 -10.28 0.69 34.17
C VAL A 652 -11.42 1.27 33.35
N LEU A 653 -12.02 2.38 33.78
CA LEU A 653 -13.09 3.03 33.03
C LEU A 653 -12.61 3.59 31.67
N ARG A 654 -11.40 4.15 31.60
CA ARG A 654 -10.83 4.54 30.30
C ARG A 654 -10.71 3.35 29.36
N GLY A 655 -10.27 2.18 29.85
CA GLY A 655 -10.21 0.96 29.06
C GLY A 655 -11.59 0.49 28.60
N VAL A 656 -12.57 0.44 29.51
CA VAL A 656 -13.96 0.06 29.21
C VAL A 656 -14.56 1.02 28.15
N LEU A 657 -14.44 2.32 28.35
CA LEU A 657 -15.01 3.33 27.44
C LEU A 657 -14.24 3.46 26.13
N GLY A 658 -12.92 3.25 26.17
CA GLY A 658 -12.04 3.22 24.99
C GLY A 658 -12.33 2.04 24.06
N SER A 659 -12.90 0.97 24.56
CA SER A 659 -13.29 -0.19 23.75
C SER A 659 -14.32 0.14 22.66
N GLN A 660 -15.11 1.19 22.83
CA GLN A 660 -16.09 1.64 21.84
C GLN A 660 -15.46 2.29 20.59
N ILE A 661 -14.32 3.00 20.78
CA ILE A 661 -13.70 3.75 19.68
C ILE A 661 -13.10 2.81 18.63
N SER A 662 -12.80 1.57 19.01
CA SER A 662 -12.11 0.60 18.16
C SER A 662 -13.03 -0.43 17.49
N ARG A 663 -14.33 -0.42 17.78
CA ARG A 663 -15.27 -1.40 17.23
C ARG A 663 -15.88 -0.94 15.90
N SER A 664 -15.57 -1.64 14.84
CA SER A 664 -16.20 -1.47 13.52
C SER A 664 -17.62 -2.07 13.42
N LYS A 665 -18.08 -2.74 14.46
CA LYS A 665 -19.45 -3.19 14.66
C LYS A 665 -19.89 -2.72 16.02
N TRP A 666 -21.01 -2.00 16.11
CA TRP A 666 -21.67 -1.82 17.40
C TRP A 666 -22.07 -3.20 17.88
N PRO A 667 -21.43 -3.77 18.90
CA PRO A 667 -21.97 -4.96 19.48
C PRO A 667 -23.28 -4.58 20.18
N ALA A 668 -24.22 -5.52 20.22
CA ALA A 668 -25.29 -5.43 21.16
C ALA A 668 -24.69 -5.12 22.54
N PRO A 669 -25.31 -4.27 23.35
CA PRO A 669 -24.84 -4.01 24.70
C PRO A 669 -24.61 -5.33 25.44
N ILE A 670 -23.54 -5.43 26.21
CA ILE A 670 -23.25 -6.62 27.01
C ILE A 670 -24.34 -6.72 28.07
N VAL A 671 -25.10 -7.83 28.06
CA VAL A 671 -26.25 -8.04 28.95
C VAL A 671 -25.73 -8.57 30.29
N LEU A 672 -25.61 -7.69 31.29
CA LEU A 672 -25.25 -8.08 32.64
C LEU A 672 -26.45 -8.74 33.36
N SER A 673 -26.18 -9.55 34.39
CA SER A 673 -27.22 -10.19 35.22
C SER A 673 -28.00 -9.19 36.08
N GLU A 674 -27.37 -8.08 36.44
CA GLU A 674 -27.96 -7.02 37.28
C GLU A 674 -27.33 -5.67 36.98
N ARG A 675 -27.95 -4.60 37.46
CA ARG A 675 -27.45 -3.24 37.32
C ARG A 675 -26.14 -3.05 38.10
N PRO A 676 -25.04 -2.66 37.43
CA PRO A 676 -23.76 -2.50 38.10
C PRO A 676 -23.77 -1.32 39.07
N ALA A 677 -23.34 -1.55 40.32
CA ALA A 677 -23.37 -0.56 41.38
C ALA A 677 -22.48 0.67 41.11
N ILE A 678 -21.50 0.56 40.25
CA ILE A 678 -20.64 1.68 39.82
C ILE A 678 -21.46 2.82 39.21
N LEU A 679 -22.56 2.55 38.50
CA LEU A 679 -23.42 3.59 37.90
C LEU A 679 -23.97 4.55 38.95
N ASP A 680 -24.33 4.04 40.15
CA ASP A 680 -24.83 4.89 41.24
C ASP A 680 -23.73 5.81 41.78
N SER A 681 -22.50 5.28 41.90
CA SER A 681 -21.35 6.06 42.33
C SER A 681 -21.00 7.15 41.31
N LEU A 682 -21.00 6.83 40.02
CA LEU A 682 -20.73 7.76 38.93
C LEU A 682 -21.79 8.88 38.82
N LEU A 683 -23.09 8.52 38.94
CA LEU A 683 -24.21 9.47 38.87
C LEU A 683 -24.30 10.38 40.10
N ALA A 684 -23.95 9.88 41.28
CA ALA A 684 -23.92 10.63 42.53
C ALA A 684 -22.71 11.57 42.65
N SER A 685 -21.72 11.44 41.78
CA SER A 685 -20.49 12.23 41.80
C SER A 685 -20.77 13.72 41.60
N ALA A 686 -20.10 14.57 42.36
CA ALA A 686 -20.11 16.03 42.16
C ALA A 686 -19.35 16.41 40.88
N ASP A 687 -18.41 15.58 40.42
CA ASP A 687 -17.63 15.82 39.20
C ASP A 687 -18.47 15.49 37.95
N ALA A 688 -18.62 16.48 37.06
CA ALA A 688 -19.35 16.33 35.78
C ALA A 688 -18.73 15.28 34.86
N ASN A 689 -17.42 15.08 34.92
CA ASN A 689 -16.71 14.11 34.12
C ASN A 689 -17.12 12.66 34.47
N TRP A 690 -17.25 12.34 35.76
CA TRP A 690 -17.74 11.06 36.23
C TRP A 690 -19.19 10.77 35.77
N ARG A 691 -20.08 11.78 35.84
CA ARG A 691 -21.45 11.64 35.32
C ARG A 691 -21.48 11.39 33.81
N GLN A 692 -20.64 12.08 33.05
CA GLN A 692 -20.52 11.82 31.60
C GLN A 692 -20.02 10.40 31.32
N GLN A 693 -19.15 9.85 32.14
CA GLN A 693 -18.71 8.46 32.02
C GLN A 693 -19.85 7.46 32.25
N ALA A 694 -20.77 7.74 33.17
CA ALA A 694 -21.98 6.92 33.37
C ALA A 694 -22.84 6.88 32.09
N ASP A 695 -23.07 8.05 31.44
CA ASP A 695 -23.83 8.12 30.20
C ASP A 695 -23.17 7.34 29.04
N ARG A 696 -21.85 7.31 29.03
CA ARG A 696 -21.13 6.48 28.05
C ARG A 696 -21.16 5.00 28.39
N LEU A 697 -21.07 4.64 29.67
CA LEU A 697 -21.07 3.26 30.11
C LEU A 697 -22.39 2.55 29.80
N VAL A 698 -23.56 3.20 29.99
CA VAL A 698 -24.87 2.63 29.66
C VAL A 698 -25.07 2.35 28.16
N ARG A 699 -24.18 2.86 27.29
CA ARG A 699 -24.17 2.49 25.86
C ARG A 699 -23.50 1.13 25.60
N ILE A 700 -22.60 0.72 26.53
CA ILE A 700 -21.80 -0.53 26.38
C ILE A 700 -22.48 -1.73 27.03
N ILE A 701 -23.25 -1.50 28.11
CA ILE A 701 -23.86 -2.54 28.97
C ILE A 701 -25.35 -2.32 29.10
N THR A 702 -26.09 -3.40 29.38
CA THR A 702 -27.50 -3.39 29.73
C THR A 702 -27.77 -4.45 30.78
N TRP A 703 -28.95 -4.43 31.46
CA TRP A 703 -29.34 -5.36 32.51
C TRP A 703 -30.86 -5.53 32.54
N PRO A 704 -31.43 -6.56 33.18
CA PRO A 704 -32.85 -6.73 33.34
C PRO A 704 -33.54 -5.55 34.07
N GLY A 705 -34.54 -4.94 33.43
CA GLY A 705 -35.22 -3.75 33.94
C GLY A 705 -34.52 -2.42 33.64
N ASP A 706 -33.54 -2.44 32.80
CA ASP A 706 -32.92 -1.21 32.30
C ASP A 706 -33.92 -0.37 31.48
N THR A 707 -34.19 0.85 31.94
CA THR A 707 -35.08 1.81 31.32
C THR A 707 -34.36 2.93 30.59
N THR A 708 -33.05 2.81 30.40
CA THR A 708 -32.26 3.80 29.70
C THR A 708 -32.78 3.88 28.26
N GLU A 709 -33.28 5.05 27.88
CA GLU A 709 -33.60 5.32 26.48
C GLU A 709 -32.29 5.28 25.70
N ARG A 710 -32.09 4.19 25.00
CA ARG A 710 -31.08 4.08 23.95
C ARG A 710 -31.79 4.43 22.66
N GLU A 711 -31.16 5.23 21.83
CA GLU A 711 -31.60 5.26 20.44
C GLU A 711 -31.69 3.81 19.97
N GLU A 712 -32.93 3.32 19.80
CA GLU A 712 -33.15 2.01 19.21
C GLU A 712 -32.51 2.04 17.84
N ARG A 713 -31.39 1.34 17.67
CA ARG A 713 -30.90 1.09 16.34
C ARG A 713 -31.99 0.37 15.59
N PRO A 714 -32.31 0.83 14.37
CA PRO A 714 -33.26 0.12 13.54
C PRO A 714 -32.82 -1.36 13.47
N VAL A 715 -33.76 -2.25 13.72
CA VAL A 715 -33.54 -3.70 13.53
C VAL A 715 -33.09 -3.88 12.08
N VAL A 716 -31.81 -4.24 11.90
CA VAL A 716 -31.25 -4.43 10.56
C VAL A 716 -31.91 -5.68 9.99
N ARG A 717 -32.87 -5.50 9.09
CA ARG A 717 -33.49 -6.65 8.41
C ARG A 717 -32.42 -7.37 7.55
N GLU A 718 -32.55 -8.65 7.38
CA GLU A 718 -31.75 -9.40 6.43
C GLU A 718 -31.97 -8.88 5.00
N LEU A 719 -30.92 -8.82 4.21
CA LEU A 719 -31.04 -8.49 2.79
C LEU A 719 -31.73 -9.64 2.05
N THR A 720 -32.58 -9.32 1.12
CA THR A 720 -33.10 -10.30 0.15
C THR A 720 -31.98 -10.83 -0.73
N ALA A 721 -32.17 -11.93 -1.40
CA ALA A 721 -31.20 -12.53 -2.28
C ALA A 721 -30.75 -11.55 -3.42
N VAL A 722 -31.63 -10.66 -3.87
CA VAL A 722 -31.34 -9.63 -4.87
C VAL A 722 -30.46 -8.54 -4.27
N GLU A 723 -30.81 -8.04 -3.08
CA GLU A 723 -30.04 -7.02 -2.39
C GLU A 723 -28.66 -7.54 -1.96
N GLU A 724 -28.55 -8.82 -1.58
CA GLU A 724 -27.27 -9.43 -1.24
C GLU A 724 -26.36 -9.56 -2.47
N LYS A 725 -26.89 -9.93 -3.63
CA LYS A 725 -26.14 -9.86 -4.90
C LYS A 725 -25.66 -8.44 -5.18
N ARG A 726 -26.52 -7.45 -4.96
CA ARG A 726 -26.22 -6.03 -5.11
C ARG A 726 -25.10 -5.62 -4.15
N ARG A 727 -25.15 -6.03 -2.87
CA ARG A 727 -24.10 -5.77 -1.88
C ARG A 727 -22.74 -6.38 -2.29
N VAL A 728 -22.74 -7.62 -2.79
CA VAL A 728 -21.53 -8.29 -3.28
C VAL A 728 -20.93 -7.55 -4.49
N LEU A 729 -21.78 -7.13 -5.45
CA LEU A 729 -21.36 -6.25 -6.55
C LEU A 729 -20.78 -4.93 -6.01
N GLY A 730 -21.44 -4.37 -5.00
CA GLY A 730 -21.05 -3.14 -4.34
C GLY A 730 -19.67 -3.21 -3.68
N LYS A 731 -19.32 -4.35 -3.08
CA LYS A 731 -17.96 -4.55 -2.55
C LYS A 731 -16.91 -4.46 -3.65
N ALA A 732 -17.12 -5.10 -4.78
CA ALA A 732 -16.19 -5.03 -5.89
C ALA A 732 -16.05 -3.59 -6.44
N VAL A 733 -17.16 -2.82 -6.45
CA VAL A 733 -17.14 -1.40 -6.82
C VAL A 733 -16.41 -0.57 -5.77
N TYR A 734 -16.63 -0.82 -4.48
CA TYR A 734 -15.93 -0.15 -3.39
C TYR A 734 -14.41 -0.34 -3.49
N ASP A 735 -13.97 -1.58 -3.63
CA ASP A 735 -12.57 -1.94 -3.74
C ASP A 735 -11.90 -1.25 -4.96
N ALA A 736 -12.68 -1.01 -6.01
CA ALA A 736 -12.21 -0.37 -7.23
C ALA A 736 -12.24 1.18 -7.17
N THR A 737 -13.10 1.79 -6.36
CA THR A 737 -13.41 3.23 -6.47
C THR A 737 -13.25 4.02 -5.17
N CYS A 738 -13.60 3.45 -4.04
CA CYS A 738 -13.70 4.16 -2.76
C CYS A 738 -12.54 3.84 -1.81
N PHE A 739 -11.97 2.64 -1.96
CA PHE A 739 -10.95 2.09 -1.06
C PHE A 739 -9.71 2.98 -0.89
N SER A 740 -9.23 3.61 -1.96
CA SER A 740 -8.01 4.44 -1.93
C SER A 740 -8.10 5.59 -0.92
N CYS A 741 -9.30 6.14 -0.72
CA CYS A 741 -9.55 7.23 0.23
C CYS A 741 -10.11 6.73 1.56
N HIS A 742 -11.11 5.81 1.51
CA HIS A 742 -11.85 5.38 2.69
C HIS A 742 -11.30 4.12 3.37
N LEU A 743 -10.29 3.47 2.80
CA LEU A 743 -9.56 2.30 3.30
C LEU A 743 -10.43 1.04 3.50
N GLU A 744 -9.80 -0.09 3.83
CA GLU A 744 -10.45 -1.42 3.91
C GLU A 744 -11.64 -1.48 4.88
N HIS A 745 -11.56 -0.75 5.99
CA HIS A 745 -12.58 -0.75 7.05
C HIS A 745 -13.47 0.49 7.04
N GLY A 746 -13.47 1.27 5.97
CA GLY A 746 -14.26 2.49 5.86
C GLY A 746 -13.93 3.56 6.91
N ARG A 747 -12.75 3.49 7.55
CA ARG A 747 -12.37 4.42 8.63
C ARG A 747 -11.86 5.78 8.12
N GLY A 748 -11.65 5.89 6.81
CA GLY A 748 -11.06 7.09 6.23
C GLY A 748 -9.62 7.33 6.68
N GLN A 749 -9.16 8.56 6.52
CA GLN A 749 -7.79 8.96 6.89
C GLN A 749 -7.88 10.16 7.85
N PRO A 750 -7.32 10.07 9.06
CA PRO A 750 -7.38 11.16 10.04
C PRO A 750 -6.94 12.50 9.46
N GLY A 751 -7.78 13.52 9.59
CA GLY A 751 -7.55 14.88 9.09
C GLY A 751 -7.62 15.04 7.55
N LYS A 752 -7.92 13.97 6.80
CA LYS A 752 -7.98 13.99 5.32
C LYS A 752 -9.28 13.46 4.74
N VAL A 753 -9.77 12.31 5.23
CA VAL A 753 -10.97 11.66 4.69
C VAL A 753 -11.83 11.18 5.86
N PRO A 754 -13.11 11.58 5.96
CA PRO A 754 -13.98 11.18 7.05
C PRO A 754 -14.31 9.68 6.98
N PRO A 755 -14.65 9.06 8.13
CA PRO A 755 -15.06 7.67 8.16
C PRO A 755 -16.42 7.47 7.48
N LEU A 756 -16.54 6.36 6.76
CA LEU A 756 -17.82 5.79 6.33
C LEU A 756 -18.35 4.80 7.38
N ALA A 757 -17.45 4.23 8.17
CA ALA A 757 -17.77 3.29 9.22
C ALA A 757 -18.59 3.97 10.31
N ASP A 758 -19.73 3.37 10.64
CA ASP A 758 -20.70 3.85 11.66
C ASP A 758 -21.11 5.32 11.47
N SER A 759 -21.08 5.80 10.23
CA SER A 759 -21.29 7.20 9.88
C SER A 759 -22.77 7.59 9.95
N ASP A 760 -23.07 8.68 10.63
CA ASP A 760 -24.40 9.31 10.66
C ASP A 760 -24.88 9.71 9.25
N TRP A 761 -23.99 10.12 8.37
CA TRP A 761 -24.28 10.41 6.96
C TRP A 761 -24.60 9.15 6.16
N VAL A 762 -23.81 8.09 6.33
CA VAL A 762 -24.03 6.81 5.64
C VAL A 762 -25.34 6.16 6.09
N ASN A 763 -25.65 6.24 7.38
CA ASN A 763 -26.89 5.71 7.94
C ASN A 763 -28.11 6.64 7.73
N GLY A 764 -27.87 7.87 7.30
CA GLY A 764 -28.89 8.88 7.04
C GLY A 764 -29.64 8.68 5.71
N SER A 765 -30.03 9.80 5.08
CA SER A 765 -30.78 9.79 3.82
C SER A 765 -30.00 9.12 2.68
N PRO A 766 -30.54 8.05 2.07
CA PRO A 766 -29.92 7.46 0.89
C PRO A 766 -29.85 8.43 -0.28
N GLU A 767 -30.79 9.37 -0.39
CA GLU A 767 -30.81 10.38 -1.44
C GLU A 767 -29.63 11.36 -1.32
N HIS A 768 -29.28 11.78 -0.08
CA HIS A 768 -28.08 12.61 0.14
C HIS A 768 -26.81 11.86 -0.26
N LEU A 769 -26.71 10.57 0.09
CA LEU A 769 -25.55 9.77 -0.33
C LEU A 769 -25.46 9.63 -1.85
N VAL A 770 -26.58 9.43 -2.52
CA VAL A 770 -26.63 9.35 -4.00
C VAL A 770 -26.18 10.69 -4.60
N ARG A 771 -26.65 11.83 -4.06
CA ARG A 771 -26.24 13.17 -4.51
C ARG A 771 -24.76 13.42 -4.32
N ILE A 772 -24.21 13.08 -3.14
CA ILE A 772 -22.79 13.18 -2.83
C ILE A 772 -21.98 12.29 -3.78
N ALA A 773 -22.40 11.05 -3.98
CA ALA A 773 -21.68 10.13 -4.86
C ALA A 773 -21.71 10.57 -6.33
N LEU A 774 -22.82 11.16 -6.82
CA LEU A 774 -22.95 11.62 -8.19
C LEU A 774 -22.18 12.90 -8.48
N GLN A 775 -22.32 13.94 -7.65
CA GLN A 775 -21.75 15.26 -7.91
C GLN A 775 -20.64 15.68 -6.96
N GLY A 776 -20.39 14.92 -5.89
CA GLY A 776 -19.39 15.26 -4.87
C GLY A 776 -19.87 16.22 -3.79
N LEU A 777 -19.02 16.47 -2.81
CA LEU A 777 -19.27 17.37 -1.67
C LEU A 777 -18.09 18.30 -1.44
N HIS A 778 -18.33 19.54 -1.11
CA HIS A 778 -17.30 20.51 -0.76
C HIS A 778 -17.66 21.31 0.49
N GLY A 779 -16.64 21.66 1.27
CA GLY A 779 -16.73 22.50 2.46
C GLY A 779 -16.89 21.69 3.75
N PRO A 780 -17.19 22.40 4.88
CA PRO A 780 -17.25 21.77 6.18
C PRO A 780 -18.41 20.78 6.29
N ILE A 781 -18.10 19.60 6.79
CA ILE A 781 -19.07 18.55 7.14
C ILE A 781 -18.77 18.07 8.57
N GLU A 782 -19.80 17.77 9.34
CA GLU A 782 -19.66 17.10 10.63
C GLU A 782 -20.05 15.63 10.46
N VAL A 783 -19.14 14.72 10.78
CA VAL A 783 -19.36 13.28 10.72
C VAL A 783 -19.10 12.71 12.11
N ASN A 784 -20.09 12.08 12.70
CA ASN A 784 -20.03 11.52 14.06
C ASN A 784 -19.59 12.53 15.14
N GLY A 785 -19.97 13.81 15.00
CA GLY A 785 -19.61 14.89 15.92
C GLY A 785 -18.21 15.50 15.72
N GLU A 786 -17.46 15.01 14.70
CA GLU A 786 -16.15 15.56 14.31
C GLU A 786 -16.29 16.41 13.04
N LYS A 787 -15.66 17.60 13.04
CA LYS A 787 -15.68 18.51 11.88
C LYS A 787 -14.57 18.21 10.90
N TRP A 788 -14.95 18.14 9.63
CA TRP A 788 -14.05 17.89 8.50
C TRP A 788 -14.24 19.00 7.46
N GLU A 789 -13.15 19.45 6.88
CA GLU A 789 -13.18 20.44 5.80
C GLU A 789 -12.46 19.86 4.58
N LEU A 790 -13.23 19.32 3.65
CA LEU A 790 -12.73 18.47 2.58
C LEU A 790 -13.50 18.70 1.27
N THR A 791 -12.92 18.15 0.21
CA THR A 791 -13.61 18.01 -1.07
C THR A 791 -13.65 16.54 -1.46
N MET A 792 -14.84 15.96 -1.57
CA MET A 792 -15.08 14.67 -2.19
C MET A 792 -15.49 14.89 -3.64
N PRO A 793 -14.79 14.32 -4.65
CA PRO A 793 -15.17 14.46 -6.05
C PRO A 793 -16.46 13.71 -6.36
N GLY A 794 -17.23 14.22 -7.33
CA GLY A 794 -18.40 13.51 -7.86
C GLY A 794 -18.00 12.39 -8.82
N LEU A 795 -18.64 11.24 -8.68
CA LEU A 795 -18.36 10.04 -9.46
C LEU A 795 -19.42 9.80 -10.57
N GLY A 796 -20.44 10.68 -10.67
CA GLY A 796 -21.59 10.48 -11.55
C GLY A 796 -21.29 10.53 -13.04
N GLN A 797 -20.16 11.08 -13.44
CA GLN A 797 -19.69 11.10 -14.82
C GLN A 797 -18.92 9.82 -15.22
N SER A 798 -18.63 8.95 -14.25
CA SER A 798 -17.94 7.69 -14.55
C SER A 798 -18.87 6.73 -15.29
N PRO A 799 -18.53 6.30 -16.49
CA PRO A 799 -19.30 5.29 -17.23
C PRO A 799 -19.33 3.93 -16.52
N LEU A 800 -18.44 3.72 -15.55
CA LEU A 800 -18.40 2.51 -14.72
C LEU A 800 -19.46 2.51 -13.62
N LEU A 801 -20.00 3.68 -13.25
CA LEU A 801 -20.99 3.81 -12.18
C LEU A 801 -22.37 4.07 -12.75
N ASN A 802 -22.91 3.04 -13.44
CA ASN A 802 -24.33 3.01 -13.77
C ASN A 802 -25.19 2.92 -12.51
N ASP A 803 -26.49 3.03 -12.64
CA ASP A 803 -27.42 3.12 -11.50
C ASP A 803 -27.36 1.86 -10.63
N GLU A 804 -27.21 0.66 -11.22
CA GLU A 804 -27.08 -0.61 -10.48
C GLU A 804 -25.79 -0.69 -9.68
N ARG A 805 -24.66 -0.29 -10.24
CA ARG A 805 -23.36 -0.30 -9.56
C ARG A 805 -23.27 0.75 -8.47
N LEU A 806 -23.84 1.93 -8.70
CA LEU A 806 -23.88 2.96 -7.68
C LEU A 806 -24.81 2.55 -6.53
N ALA A 807 -25.97 1.99 -6.82
CA ALA A 807 -26.85 1.39 -5.81
C ALA A 807 -26.10 0.28 -5.05
N GLY A 808 -25.33 -0.54 -5.77
CA GLY A 808 -24.50 -1.61 -5.17
C GLY A 808 -23.51 -1.10 -4.14
N VAL A 809 -22.64 -0.14 -4.51
CA VAL A 809 -21.62 0.39 -3.59
C VAL A 809 -22.27 1.12 -2.40
N LEU A 810 -23.37 1.85 -2.63
CA LEU A 810 -24.09 2.51 -1.54
C LEU A 810 -24.75 1.49 -0.62
N THR A 811 -25.30 0.39 -1.14
CA THR A 811 -25.82 -0.71 -0.32
C THR A 811 -24.69 -1.36 0.49
N TYR A 812 -23.52 -1.59 -0.13
CA TYR A 812 -22.36 -2.15 0.55
C TYR A 812 -21.95 -1.28 1.74
N ILE A 813 -21.64 0.01 1.54
CA ILE A 813 -21.21 0.89 2.63
C ILE A 813 -22.26 1.06 3.72
N ARG A 814 -23.54 1.00 3.38
CA ARG A 814 -24.67 1.08 4.33
C ARG A 814 -24.88 -0.19 5.17
N ARG A 815 -24.20 -1.29 4.83
CA ARG A 815 -24.32 -2.60 5.50
C ARG A 815 -23.01 -3.09 6.11
N GLU A 816 -21.90 -2.41 5.86
CA GLU A 816 -20.62 -2.78 6.43
C GLU A 816 -20.22 -1.87 7.60
N TRP A 817 -19.24 -2.29 8.34
CA TRP A 817 -18.53 -1.54 9.38
C TRP A 817 -19.43 -0.90 10.44
N GLY A 818 -20.49 -1.57 10.83
CA GLY A 818 -21.44 -1.09 11.86
C GLY A 818 -22.57 -0.24 11.31
N ASN A 819 -22.58 0.06 10.03
CA ASN A 819 -23.70 0.73 9.40
C ASN A 819 -24.94 -0.19 9.32
N TYR A 820 -26.12 0.43 9.34
CA TYR A 820 -27.40 -0.24 9.44
C TYR A 820 -28.45 0.28 8.43
N GLY A 821 -28.02 1.09 7.47
CA GLY A 821 -28.91 1.69 6.49
C GLY A 821 -29.54 0.65 5.56
N GLU A 822 -30.74 0.91 5.06
CA GLU A 822 -31.43 0.06 4.10
C GLU A 822 -30.69 0.01 2.75
N SER A 823 -30.95 -1.06 1.96
CA SER A 823 -30.46 -1.17 0.57
C SER A 823 -30.86 0.05 -0.25
N VAL A 824 -29.95 0.49 -1.12
CA VAL A 824 -30.24 1.56 -2.08
C VAL A 824 -30.71 0.92 -3.39
N GLU A 825 -31.86 1.36 -3.87
CA GLU A 825 -32.45 0.82 -5.11
C GLU A 825 -31.91 1.59 -6.33
N PRO A 826 -31.67 0.91 -7.45
CA PRO A 826 -31.20 1.56 -8.71
C PRO A 826 -32.15 2.64 -9.21
N GLU A 827 -33.45 2.48 -8.98
CA GLU A 827 -34.47 3.46 -9.37
C GLU A 827 -34.32 4.79 -8.63
N LEU A 828 -33.89 4.77 -7.35
CA LEU A 828 -33.55 5.99 -6.61
C LEU A 828 -32.34 6.68 -7.24
N VAL A 829 -31.31 5.91 -7.60
CA VAL A 829 -30.13 6.46 -8.26
C VAL A 829 -30.50 7.09 -9.60
N ALA A 830 -31.30 6.42 -10.41
CA ALA A 830 -31.78 6.92 -11.72
C ALA A 830 -32.60 8.22 -11.56
N SER A 831 -33.48 8.29 -10.55
CA SER A 831 -34.27 9.50 -10.24
C SER A 831 -33.36 10.66 -9.87
N VAL A 832 -32.44 10.48 -8.91
CA VAL A 832 -31.53 11.55 -8.47
C VAL A 832 -30.60 11.99 -9.60
N ARG A 833 -30.07 11.05 -10.40
CA ARG A 833 -29.26 11.36 -11.59
C ARG A 833 -30.01 12.22 -12.59
N LYS A 834 -31.28 11.91 -12.84
CA LYS A 834 -32.15 12.70 -13.70
C LYS A 834 -32.41 14.10 -13.13
N ASP A 835 -32.74 14.18 -11.84
CA ASP A 835 -33.05 15.45 -11.18
C ASP A 835 -31.84 16.38 -11.09
N THR A 836 -30.61 15.80 -11.07
CA THR A 836 -29.36 16.53 -10.96
C THR A 836 -28.57 16.61 -12.27
N ALA A 837 -29.14 16.20 -13.41
CA ALA A 837 -28.43 16.08 -14.70
C ALA A 837 -27.78 17.37 -15.21
N GLY A 838 -28.27 18.54 -14.81
CA GLY A 838 -27.65 19.85 -15.16
C GLY A 838 -26.68 20.40 -14.13
N ARG A 839 -26.45 19.69 -13.03
CA ARG A 839 -25.60 20.21 -11.95
C ARG A 839 -24.14 19.86 -12.21
N THR A 840 -23.29 20.86 -12.29
CA THR A 840 -21.83 20.73 -12.41
C THR A 840 -21.09 21.12 -11.13
N ALA A 841 -21.75 21.80 -10.19
CA ALA A 841 -21.17 22.21 -8.91
C ALA A 841 -21.25 21.06 -7.88
N LEU A 842 -20.23 20.96 -7.04
CA LEU A 842 -20.25 20.10 -5.86
C LEU A 842 -21.37 20.52 -4.91
N TRP A 843 -21.91 19.59 -4.14
CA TRP A 843 -22.86 19.90 -3.06
C TRP A 843 -22.16 20.53 -1.87
N THR A 844 -22.89 21.39 -1.16
CA THR A 844 -22.55 21.79 0.20
C THR A 844 -23.50 21.11 1.20
N VAL A 845 -23.08 20.98 2.45
CA VAL A 845 -23.94 20.40 3.50
C VAL A 845 -25.24 21.22 3.66
N GLU A 846 -25.16 22.56 3.55
CA GLU A 846 -26.33 23.44 3.65
C GLU A 846 -27.34 23.17 2.54
N GLU A 847 -26.89 22.98 1.30
CA GLU A 847 -27.77 22.64 0.17
C GLU A 847 -28.43 21.26 0.30
N LEU A 848 -27.72 20.28 0.89
CA LEU A 848 -28.26 18.94 1.10
C LEU A 848 -29.31 18.91 2.22
N LEU A 849 -29.05 19.62 3.32
CA LEU A 849 -29.92 19.58 4.50
C LEU A 849 -31.09 20.58 4.44
N TYR A 850 -30.90 21.70 3.74
CA TYR A 850 -31.85 22.82 3.68
C TYR A 850 -32.07 23.27 2.23
N PRO A 851 -32.60 22.42 1.35
CA PRO A 851 -32.77 22.75 -0.07
C PRO A 851 -33.65 23.98 -0.29
N GLU A 852 -34.51 24.33 0.66
CA GLU A 852 -35.37 25.53 0.62
C GLU A 852 -34.60 26.84 0.93
N ARG A 853 -33.40 26.74 1.52
CA ARG A 853 -32.52 27.92 1.81
C ARG A 853 -31.49 28.14 0.72
N ALA A 854 -31.22 27.11 -0.08
CA ALA A 854 -30.37 27.26 -1.25
C ALA A 854 -31.02 28.34 -2.12
N ALA A 855 -30.29 29.44 -2.34
CA ALA A 855 -30.74 30.45 -3.28
C ALA A 855 -31.05 29.70 -4.59
N PRO A 856 -32.19 29.89 -5.24
CA PRO A 856 -32.48 29.25 -6.48
C PRO A 856 -31.35 29.64 -7.43
N GLN A 857 -30.45 28.72 -7.71
CA GLN A 857 -29.66 28.82 -8.93
C GLN A 857 -30.73 28.78 -10.01
N ALA A 858 -30.98 29.95 -10.57
CA ALA A 858 -31.97 30.12 -11.59
C ALA A 858 -31.74 29.02 -12.60
N SER A 859 -32.70 28.10 -12.72
CA SER A 859 -32.85 27.32 -13.92
C SER A 859 -32.96 28.37 -14.98
N ALA A 860 -31.85 28.62 -15.71
CA ALA A 860 -31.92 29.40 -16.93
C ALA A 860 -33.05 28.79 -17.75
N PRO A 861 -33.90 29.58 -18.39
CA PRO A 861 -34.92 29.04 -19.24
C PRO A 861 -34.25 28.08 -20.20
N VAL A 862 -34.87 26.94 -20.46
CA VAL A 862 -34.40 25.92 -21.42
C VAL A 862 -34.40 26.58 -22.79
N GLY A 863 -33.36 27.38 -23.06
CA GLY A 863 -32.98 27.84 -24.36
C GLY A 863 -32.30 26.70 -25.11
N ASP A 864 -32.30 26.75 -26.45
CA ASP A 864 -31.53 25.81 -27.25
C ASP A 864 -30.07 25.73 -26.69
N PRO A 865 -29.55 24.53 -26.29
CA PRO A 865 -28.21 24.40 -25.68
C PRO A 865 -27.10 24.96 -26.58
N LEU A 866 -27.39 25.18 -27.88
CA LEU A 866 -26.44 25.74 -28.85
C LEU A 866 -26.38 27.26 -28.82
N ASP A 867 -27.37 27.97 -28.23
CA ASP A 867 -27.48 29.43 -28.36
C ASP A 867 -26.26 30.18 -27.79
N LYS A 868 -25.76 29.77 -26.67
CA LYS A 868 -24.58 30.39 -26.07
C LYS A 868 -23.28 30.24 -26.87
N PHE A 869 -23.25 29.27 -27.79
CA PHE A 869 -22.08 28.98 -28.63
C PHE A 869 -22.23 29.57 -30.07
N ARG A 870 -23.46 29.85 -30.53
CA ARG A 870 -23.71 30.39 -31.88
C ARG A 870 -23.17 31.79 -32.05
N ALA A 871 -23.20 32.61 -31.00
CA ALA A 871 -22.84 34.04 -31.09
C ALA A 871 -21.38 34.29 -31.49
N GLY A 872 -20.46 33.40 -31.10
CA GLY A 872 -19.02 33.52 -31.35
C GLY A 872 -18.49 32.74 -32.56
N LEU A 873 -19.34 31.98 -33.30
CA LEU A 873 -18.84 31.08 -34.35
C LEU A 873 -18.09 31.80 -35.50
N ALA A 874 -18.47 33.06 -35.81
CA ALA A 874 -17.81 33.85 -36.86
C ALA A 874 -16.41 34.36 -36.45
N GLU A 875 -16.06 34.33 -35.18
CA GLU A 875 -14.82 34.83 -34.62
C GLU A 875 -13.82 33.70 -34.33
N GLY A 876 -14.18 32.45 -34.61
CA GLY A 876 -13.34 31.29 -34.36
C GLY A 876 -12.04 31.29 -35.17
N ASP A 877 -10.94 31.01 -34.54
CA ASP A 877 -9.61 30.92 -35.15
C ASP A 877 -9.24 29.49 -35.52
N ARG A 878 -8.94 29.25 -36.78
CA ARG A 878 -8.59 27.91 -37.32
C ARG A 878 -7.37 27.34 -36.66
N GLU A 879 -6.34 28.14 -36.40
CA GLU A 879 -5.07 27.65 -35.90
C GLU A 879 -5.15 27.33 -34.42
N ARG A 880 -5.81 28.17 -33.59
CA ARG A 880 -6.14 27.84 -32.21
C ARG A 880 -7.00 26.58 -32.14
N GLY A 881 -7.98 26.43 -33.01
CA GLY A 881 -8.81 25.23 -33.09
C GLY A 881 -8.01 23.98 -33.47
N ARG A 882 -7.03 24.09 -34.36
CA ARG A 882 -6.11 23.01 -34.73
C ARG A 882 -5.29 22.58 -33.50
N VAL A 883 -4.71 23.52 -32.79
CA VAL A 883 -4.00 23.26 -31.55
C VAL A 883 -4.90 22.58 -30.53
N LEU A 884 -6.10 23.10 -30.28
CA LEU A 884 -7.08 22.49 -29.37
C LEU A 884 -7.42 21.06 -29.77
N PHE A 885 -7.64 20.77 -31.05
CA PHE A 885 -8.01 19.44 -31.54
C PHE A 885 -6.89 18.42 -31.31
N HIS A 886 -5.64 18.79 -31.58
CA HIS A 886 -4.48 17.89 -31.55
C HIS A 886 -3.78 17.82 -30.21
N THR A 887 -3.84 18.87 -29.39
CA THR A 887 -3.05 18.99 -28.16
C THR A 887 -3.90 19.08 -26.89
N ASN A 888 -5.23 19.32 -27.02
CA ASN A 888 -6.07 19.43 -25.83
C ASN A 888 -6.20 18.10 -25.12
N ILE A 889 -5.72 18.08 -23.88
CA ILE A 889 -5.67 16.88 -23.04
C ILE A 889 -7.00 16.56 -22.35
N LYS A 890 -7.91 17.53 -22.23
CA LYS A 890 -9.22 17.33 -21.58
C LYS A 890 -10.14 16.41 -22.38
N VAL A 891 -10.09 16.50 -23.72
CA VAL A 891 -11.05 15.80 -24.57
C VAL A 891 -10.42 14.88 -25.61
N ARG A 892 -9.15 15.07 -25.98
CA ARG A 892 -8.37 14.20 -26.89
C ARG A 892 -9.13 13.83 -28.18
N CYS A 893 -9.56 14.80 -28.94
CA CYS A 893 -10.30 14.57 -30.21
C CYS A 893 -9.58 13.55 -31.12
N ASN A 894 -8.25 13.64 -31.20
CA ASN A 894 -7.39 12.76 -32.00
C ASN A 894 -7.25 11.33 -31.49
N ALA A 895 -7.69 11.03 -30.24
CA ALA A 895 -7.69 9.65 -29.72
C ALA A 895 -8.82 8.82 -30.36
N CYS A 896 -9.94 9.46 -30.66
CA CYS A 896 -11.11 8.83 -31.27
C CYS A 896 -11.21 9.11 -32.78
N HIS A 897 -10.79 10.29 -33.23
CA HIS A 897 -10.95 10.76 -34.61
C HIS A 897 -9.62 10.80 -35.35
N LYS A 898 -9.67 10.40 -36.61
CA LYS A 898 -8.56 10.54 -37.56
C LYS A 898 -8.73 11.82 -38.39
N VAL A 899 -7.64 12.57 -38.59
CA VAL A 899 -7.53 13.70 -39.50
C VAL A 899 -6.25 13.54 -40.32
N GLY A 900 -6.34 13.33 -41.64
CA GLY A 900 -5.20 13.06 -42.49
C GLY A 900 -4.40 11.81 -42.01
N ARG A 901 -3.13 12.01 -41.73
CA ARG A 901 -2.27 10.94 -41.17
C ARG A 901 -2.21 10.91 -39.63
N PHE A 902 -2.85 11.86 -38.97
CA PHE A 902 -2.82 12.02 -37.52
C PHE A 902 -4.09 11.47 -36.85
N GLY A 903 -3.94 10.89 -35.67
CA GLY A 903 -5.01 10.21 -34.94
C GLY A 903 -5.28 8.81 -35.50
N GLY A 904 -5.99 7.98 -34.76
CA GLY A 904 -6.12 6.60 -35.17
C GLY A 904 -7.08 5.75 -34.38
N GLY A 905 -8.11 6.34 -33.76
CA GLY A 905 -9.14 5.55 -33.10
C GLY A 905 -10.15 4.97 -34.09
N PHE A 906 -10.53 3.69 -33.91
CA PHE A 906 -11.68 3.10 -34.61
C PHE A 906 -13.02 3.49 -33.96
N VAL A 907 -12.98 4.34 -32.91
CA VAL A 907 -14.13 4.67 -32.05
C VAL A 907 -14.91 5.91 -32.58
N GLY A 908 -14.29 6.74 -33.42
CA GLY A 908 -14.90 7.91 -33.98
C GLY A 908 -14.69 7.99 -35.50
N PRO A 909 -15.60 8.66 -36.25
CA PRO A 909 -15.48 8.81 -37.71
C PRO A 909 -14.20 9.56 -38.12
N ASP A 910 -13.66 9.19 -39.26
CA ASP A 910 -12.58 9.94 -39.93
C ASP A 910 -13.09 11.34 -40.31
N LEU A 911 -12.45 12.37 -39.76
CA LEU A 911 -12.78 13.77 -39.95
C LEU A 911 -11.98 14.41 -41.10
N THR A 912 -11.14 13.64 -41.79
CA THR A 912 -10.50 14.11 -43.04
C THR A 912 -11.57 14.54 -44.02
N GLY A 913 -11.61 15.81 -44.43
CA GLY A 913 -12.63 16.35 -45.30
C GLY A 913 -14.03 16.55 -44.69
N VAL A 914 -14.13 16.61 -43.34
CA VAL A 914 -15.40 16.80 -42.62
C VAL A 914 -16.07 18.14 -42.99
N GLY A 915 -15.28 19.20 -43.22
CA GLY A 915 -15.78 20.52 -43.64
C GLY A 915 -16.40 20.59 -45.03
N LYS A 916 -16.31 19.49 -45.83
CA LYS A 916 -17.13 19.33 -47.08
C LYS A 916 -18.47 18.67 -46.83
N ARG A 917 -18.56 17.90 -45.72
CA ARG A 917 -19.73 17.04 -45.44
C ARG A 917 -20.71 17.72 -44.48
N LEU A 918 -20.19 18.53 -43.56
CA LEU A 918 -20.97 19.15 -42.47
C LEU A 918 -20.82 20.69 -42.54
N SER A 919 -21.91 21.40 -42.28
CA SER A 919 -21.88 22.86 -42.06
C SER A 919 -21.31 23.19 -40.66
N GLN A 920 -20.93 24.45 -40.45
CA GLN A 920 -20.53 24.91 -39.08
C GLN A 920 -21.63 24.68 -38.03
N ALA A 921 -22.88 24.77 -38.40
CA ALA A 921 -24.00 24.50 -37.51
C ALA A 921 -24.11 23.01 -37.15
N ASP A 922 -23.90 22.09 -38.13
CA ASP A 922 -23.88 20.64 -37.86
C ASP A 922 -22.65 20.24 -37.03
N LEU A 923 -21.49 20.89 -37.26
CA LEU A 923 -20.29 20.68 -36.48
C LEU A 923 -20.48 21.14 -35.04
N LEU A 924 -21.10 22.31 -34.83
CA LEU A 924 -21.46 22.79 -33.50
C LEU A 924 -22.42 21.82 -32.79
N GLU A 925 -23.50 21.38 -33.49
CA GLU A 925 -24.44 20.41 -32.92
C GLU A 925 -23.73 19.12 -32.51
N SER A 926 -22.81 18.61 -33.34
CA SER A 926 -22.04 17.39 -33.05
C SER A 926 -21.10 17.55 -31.86
N LEU A 927 -20.58 18.74 -31.61
CA LEU A 927 -19.74 19.03 -30.46
C LEU A 927 -20.54 19.20 -29.14
N ILE A 928 -21.70 19.84 -29.21
CA ILE A 928 -22.49 20.21 -28.02
C ILE A 928 -23.53 19.15 -27.66
N VAL A 929 -24.17 18.52 -28.67
CA VAL A 929 -25.20 17.49 -28.47
C VAL A 929 -24.90 16.26 -29.33
N PRO A 930 -23.78 15.53 -29.06
CA PRO A 930 -23.27 14.48 -29.95
C PRO A 930 -24.24 13.30 -30.15
N SER A 931 -25.21 13.11 -29.27
CA SER A 931 -26.25 12.10 -29.38
C SER A 931 -27.42 12.54 -30.29
N ALA A 932 -27.49 13.80 -30.72
CA ALA A 932 -28.56 14.28 -31.60
C ALA A 932 -28.49 13.62 -32.99
N LYS A 933 -27.25 13.41 -33.50
CA LYS A 933 -27.01 12.74 -34.79
C LYS A 933 -25.74 11.92 -34.74
N ILE A 934 -25.88 10.62 -34.53
CA ILE A 934 -24.75 9.69 -34.54
C ILE A 934 -24.42 9.27 -35.97
N ALA A 935 -23.15 9.35 -36.39
CA ALA A 935 -22.71 8.94 -37.71
C ALA A 935 -23.00 7.44 -37.94
N LYS A 936 -23.43 7.07 -39.15
CA LYS A 936 -23.75 5.68 -39.50
C LYS A 936 -22.56 4.75 -39.25
N GLY A 937 -22.77 3.69 -38.50
CA GLY A 937 -21.73 2.71 -38.12
C GLY A 937 -20.97 3.07 -36.83
N TYR A 938 -21.37 4.16 -36.15
CA TYR A 938 -20.76 4.58 -34.89
C TYR A 938 -21.74 4.58 -33.71
N ASN A 939 -22.87 3.84 -33.85
CA ASN A 939 -23.76 3.58 -32.73
C ASN A 939 -23.08 2.67 -31.72
N THR A 940 -23.22 2.98 -30.46
CA THR A 940 -22.74 2.12 -29.40
C THR A 940 -23.64 0.89 -29.26
N LEU A 941 -23.06 -0.31 -29.33
CA LEU A 941 -23.76 -1.57 -29.08
C LEU A 941 -23.40 -2.07 -27.70
N LEU A 942 -24.42 -2.46 -26.92
CA LEU A 942 -24.25 -3.22 -25.68
C LEU A 942 -24.54 -4.69 -25.95
N ILE A 943 -23.64 -5.57 -25.52
CA ILE A 943 -23.81 -7.02 -25.54
C ILE A 943 -23.71 -7.55 -24.12
N VAL A 944 -24.73 -8.32 -23.70
CA VAL A 944 -24.70 -9.10 -22.46
C VAL A 944 -24.40 -10.54 -22.84
N THR A 945 -23.42 -11.15 -22.19
CA THR A 945 -23.08 -12.56 -22.41
C THR A 945 -23.86 -13.46 -21.43
N ASP A 946 -23.96 -14.74 -21.75
CA ASP A 946 -24.55 -15.80 -20.91
C ASP A 946 -23.87 -15.94 -19.51
N GLU A 947 -22.63 -15.48 -19.39
CA GLU A 947 -21.93 -15.35 -18.09
C GLU A 947 -22.31 -14.05 -17.34
N GLY A 948 -23.24 -13.23 -17.87
CA GLY A 948 -23.65 -11.95 -17.30
C GLY A 948 -22.62 -10.82 -17.48
N LYS A 949 -21.65 -10.97 -18.37
CA LYS A 949 -20.69 -9.91 -18.72
C LYS A 949 -21.33 -8.91 -19.69
N ILE A 950 -21.11 -7.62 -19.46
CA ILE A 950 -21.61 -6.55 -20.31
C ILE A 950 -20.43 -5.94 -21.09
N HIS A 951 -20.53 -5.95 -22.42
CA HIS A 951 -19.59 -5.30 -23.32
C HIS A 951 -20.30 -4.13 -24.01
N SER A 952 -19.64 -2.96 -24.02
CA SER A 952 -20.15 -1.77 -24.69
C SER A 952 -19.09 -1.24 -25.66
N GLY A 953 -19.44 -1.06 -26.92
CA GLY A 953 -18.49 -0.61 -27.93
C GLY A 953 -19.12 -0.34 -29.27
N ILE A 954 -18.30 0.06 -30.24
CA ILE A 954 -18.70 0.25 -31.64
C ILE A 954 -18.35 -1.03 -32.39
N VAL A 955 -19.28 -1.52 -33.23
CA VAL A 955 -19.05 -2.73 -34.02
C VAL A 955 -17.97 -2.47 -35.08
N VAL A 956 -16.86 -3.19 -34.96
CA VAL A 956 -15.74 -3.15 -35.92
C VAL A 956 -15.96 -4.18 -37.04
N SER A 957 -16.37 -5.38 -36.63
CA SER A 957 -16.73 -6.43 -37.57
C SER A 957 -17.75 -7.37 -36.90
N GLU A 958 -18.58 -7.98 -37.74
CA GLU A 958 -19.56 -8.95 -37.28
C GLU A 958 -19.70 -10.06 -38.34
N ASN A 959 -19.78 -11.30 -37.89
CA ASN A 959 -20.02 -12.46 -38.73
C ASN A 959 -20.85 -13.49 -37.94
N GLU A 960 -21.17 -14.64 -38.55
CA GLU A 960 -22.00 -15.69 -37.92
C GLU A 960 -21.40 -16.28 -36.66
N LYS A 961 -20.10 -16.11 -36.40
CA LYS A 961 -19.39 -16.73 -35.28
C LYS A 961 -19.09 -15.78 -34.13
N GLU A 962 -18.87 -14.49 -34.44
CA GLU A 962 -18.44 -13.50 -33.47
C GLU A 962 -18.85 -12.07 -33.88
N THR A 963 -19.03 -11.25 -32.86
CA THR A 963 -19.13 -9.78 -32.96
C THR A 963 -17.89 -9.16 -32.31
N VAL A 964 -17.16 -8.32 -33.05
CA VAL A 964 -15.99 -7.61 -32.54
C VAL A 964 -16.36 -6.16 -32.27
N LEU A 965 -16.24 -5.74 -31.02
CA LEU A 965 -16.52 -4.37 -30.58
C LEU A 965 -15.21 -3.62 -30.34
N ALA A 966 -15.11 -2.39 -30.88
CA ALA A 966 -14.12 -1.43 -30.44
C ALA A 966 -14.60 -0.77 -29.14
N LEU A 967 -13.78 -0.86 -28.11
CA LEU A 967 -14.14 -0.34 -26.78
C LEU A 967 -13.82 1.16 -26.70
N PRO A 968 -14.64 1.97 -25.99
CA PRO A 968 -14.37 3.40 -25.80
C PRO A 968 -13.00 3.69 -25.12
N ALA A 969 -12.52 2.75 -24.32
CA ALA A 969 -11.21 2.82 -23.64
C ALA A 969 -10.03 2.44 -24.55
N GLY A 970 -10.27 2.09 -25.81
CA GLY A 970 -9.28 1.57 -26.75
C GLY A 970 -9.18 0.03 -26.75
N GLY A 971 -8.71 -0.54 -27.88
CA GLY A 971 -8.67 -1.99 -28.10
C GLY A 971 -10.02 -2.55 -28.61
N THR A 972 -10.03 -3.84 -28.91
CA THR A 972 -11.21 -4.56 -29.39
C THR A 972 -11.49 -5.80 -28.53
N VAL A 973 -12.75 -6.18 -28.43
CA VAL A 973 -13.19 -7.43 -27.81
C VAL A 973 -13.98 -8.24 -28.84
N ALA A 974 -13.62 -9.49 -29.04
CA ALA A 974 -14.38 -10.43 -29.85
C ALA A 974 -15.28 -11.24 -28.92
N ILE A 975 -16.58 -11.28 -29.22
CA ILE A 975 -17.60 -11.98 -28.44
C ILE A 975 -18.21 -13.04 -29.36
N ALA A 976 -18.13 -14.31 -28.95
CA ALA A 976 -18.70 -15.39 -29.73
C ALA A 976 -20.23 -15.28 -29.79
N SER A 977 -20.82 -15.54 -30.95
CA SER A 977 -22.26 -15.32 -31.16
C SER A 977 -23.13 -16.22 -30.26
N ASP A 978 -22.65 -17.39 -29.88
CA ASP A 978 -23.29 -18.32 -28.95
C ASP A 978 -23.21 -17.89 -27.48
N GLN A 979 -22.36 -16.94 -27.15
CA GLN A 979 -22.23 -16.36 -25.81
C GLN A 979 -23.11 -15.11 -25.62
N ILE A 980 -23.76 -14.61 -26.68
CA ILE A 980 -24.57 -13.40 -26.61
C ILE A 980 -25.97 -13.73 -26.10
N GLU A 981 -26.31 -13.30 -24.88
CA GLU A 981 -27.65 -13.45 -24.29
C GLU A 981 -28.56 -12.28 -24.69
N GLU A 982 -28.03 -11.06 -24.67
CA GLU A 982 -28.80 -9.86 -25.01
C GLU A 982 -27.95 -8.87 -25.83
N ARG A 983 -28.59 -8.17 -26.73
CA ARG A 983 -28.00 -7.16 -27.60
C ARG A 983 -28.88 -5.91 -27.65
N VAL A 984 -28.32 -4.75 -27.30
CA VAL A 984 -29.03 -3.48 -27.21
C VAL A 984 -28.29 -2.38 -27.95
N ASP A 985 -28.91 -1.77 -28.97
CA ASP A 985 -28.39 -0.58 -29.63
C ASP A 985 -28.62 0.66 -28.75
N SER A 986 -27.56 1.35 -28.36
CA SER A 986 -27.62 2.58 -27.58
C SER A 986 -27.89 3.79 -28.47
N SER A 987 -28.84 4.61 -28.07
CA SER A 987 -29.10 5.93 -28.70
C SER A 987 -28.15 7.01 -28.18
N ILE A 988 -27.20 6.66 -27.28
CA ILE A 988 -26.23 7.59 -26.69
C ILE A 988 -24.90 7.45 -27.44
N SER A 989 -24.36 8.59 -27.91
CA SER A 989 -23.04 8.65 -28.53
C SER A 989 -21.93 8.39 -27.53
N SER A 990 -20.90 7.66 -27.95
CA SER A 990 -19.66 7.52 -27.18
C SER A 990 -18.82 8.83 -27.16
N MET A 991 -19.15 9.80 -28.01
CA MET A 991 -18.50 11.11 -28.00
C MET A 991 -19.02 11.95 -26.83
N PRO A 992 -18.17 12.51 -25.98
CA PRO A 992 -18.58 13.36 -24.87
C PRO A 992 -19.11 14.72 -25.33
N GLN A 993 -19.96 15.36 -24.51
CA GLN A 993 -20.49 16.71 -24.77
C GLN A 993 -19.40 17.74 -24.52
N MET A 994 -18.95 18.44 -25.54
CA MET A 994 -17.83 19.39 -25.50
C MET A 994 -18.19 20.72 -24.82
N GLY A 995 -19.47 21.07 -24.74
CA GLY A 995 -19.93 22.35 -24.16
C GLY A 995 -19.67 22.50 -22.65
N THR A 996 -19.30 21.43 -21.96
CA THR A 996 -18.88 21.44 -20.56
C THR A 996 -17.35 21.50 -20.39
N ALA A 997 -16.60 21.09 -21.41
CA ALA A 997 -15.14 21.01 -21.38
C ALA A 997 -14.45 22.24 -21.99
N PHE A 998 -15.16 22.96 -22.87
CA PHE A 998 -14.64 24.12 -23.61
C PHE A 998 -15.49 25.36 -23.43
N SER A 999 -14.85 26.53 -23.46
CA SER A 999 -15.51 27.84 -23.52
C SER A 999 -16.21 28.04 -24.88
N ALA A 1000 -17.06 29.05 -24.99
CA ALA A 1000 -17.70 29.39 -26.25
C ALA A 1000 -16.70 29.80 -27.32
N GLU A 1001 -15.61 30.46 -26.97
CA GLU A 1001 -14.51 30.83 -27.88
C GLU A 1001 -13.76 29.60 -28.38
N GLU A 1002 -13.38 28.68 -27.49
CA GLU A 1002 -12.70 27.42 -27.83
C GLU A 1002 -13.56 26.52 -28.73
N ILE A 1003 -14.87 26.46 -28.49
CA ILE A 1003 -15.83 25.76 -29.38
C ILE A 1003 -15.87 26.43 -30.77
N ALA A 1004 -15.88 27.77 -30.84
CA ALA A 1004 -15.82 28.47 -32.10
C ALA A 1004 -14.53 28.18 -32.87
N ASP A 1005 -13.39 28.14 -32.20
CA ASP A 1005 -12.09 27.78 -32.76
C ASP A 1005 -12.08 26.35 -33.30
N LEU A 1006 -12.58 25.38 -32.52
CA LEU A 1006 -12.73 23.99 -32.97
C LEU A 1006 -13.63 23.85 -34.18
N VAL A 1007 -14.77 24.54 -34.23
CA VAL A 1007 -15.68 24.55 -35.37
C VAL A 1007 -14.99 25.17 -36.62
N ALA A 1008 -14.23 26.27 -36.42
CA ALA A 1008 -13.47 26.91 -37.50
C ALA A 1008 -12.42 25.97 -38.11
N TYR A 1009 -11.68 25.24 -37.23
CA TYR A 1009 -10.72 24.24 -37.66
C TYR A 1009 -11.40 23.10 -38.43
N LEU A 1010 -12.41 22.45 -37.85
CA LEU A 1010 -13.09 21.31 -38.44
C LEU A 1010 -13.75 21.69 -39.77
N ALA A 1011 -14.32 22.89 -39.88
CA ALA A 1011 -14.91 23.43 -41.13
C ALA A 1011 -13.86 23.70 -42.22
N SER A 1012 -12.60 23.92 -41.82
CA SER A 1012 -11.48 24.12 -42.74
C SER A 1012 -10.99 22.82 -43.38
N LEU A 1013 -11.27 21.65 -42.78
CA LEU A 1013 -10.79 20.35 -43.27
C LEU A 1013 -11.58 19.91 -44.51
N LYS A 1014 -11.19 20.40 -45.72
CA LYS A 1014 -11.88 20.15 -47.01
C LYS A 1014 -11.16 19.15 -47.89
N SER A 1015 -9.85 18.89 -47.66
CA SER A 1015 -9.06 17.94 -48.44
C SER A 1015 -8.04 17.22 -47.57
N ALA A 1016 -7.44 16.13 -48.07
CA ALA A 1016 -6.38 15.43 -47.39
C ALA A 1016 -5.08 16.26 -47.27
N GLU A 1017 -4.85 17.22 -48.15
CA GLU A 1017 -3.71 18.14 -48.15
C GLU A 1017 -3.88 19.17 -47.02
N GLU A 1018 -5.08 19.78 -46.89
CA GLU A 1018 -5.39 20.71 -45.77
C GLU A 1018 -5.41 20.05 -44.39
N ALA A 1019 -5.58 18.73 -44.33
CA ALA A 1019 -5.54 17.94 -43.13
C ALA A 1019 -4.08 17.53 -42.73
N SER A 1020 -3.12 17.77 -43.62
CA SER A 1020 -1.70 17.40 -43.43
C SER A 1020 -0.82 18.60 -43.05
N GLU A 1021 -1.30 19.82 -43.27
CA GLU A 1021 -0.75 21.08 -42.80
C GLU A 1021 -1.22 21.40 -41.35
#